data_80414ecc4cd9bb7d10e35f6a2517531e
#
_entry.id   80414ecc4cd9bb7d10e35f6a2517531e
#
_cell.length_a   1.000
_cell.length_b   1.000
_cell.length_c   1.000
_cell.angle_alpha   90.00
_cell.angle_beta   90.00
_cell.angle_gamma   90.00
#
_symmetry.space_group_name_H-M   'P 1'
#
loop_
_entity.id
_entity.type
_entity.pdbx_description
1 polymer ?
#
loop_
_entity_poly.entity_id
_entity_poly.type
_entity_poly.pdbx_seq_one_letter_code
_entity_poly.pdbx_strand_id
1 'polypeptide(L)'
;MTGDVNQTVMKDDRTVTVRPGESPEDALISEIGLEYRSTKPSPELYVEVLNNKDLTLSTNGGLMGFANESAIVFDGGGTLNFFRNGTGNQTLNIFQGSESSYGEDAVTVNQEHQDMSASNLAVNGNLNVVLYAGSLYEDSAAIRFYPYIGQPDRQFFHVTGNLNGNLNYRSSGDIDSAFLFPERAEVSVDGNVDVRMSASVSFGVFYGVRNRGFNSEHVASDIRLGREGKEVALHDFMLVANSPEQGEGAEVYGLYTSGPASEETGASEIVVRGDARLTDIRAAAKSVDPTVYAYASGAEAHDDGVIRFLRGLTVNNIAASVNEAGTPCLSGTTDASSEAYALSAVNGGTILVNHDRLENAHVKIENNLLSCGRHDASNRLSLVDINFVTPESFFTGLTLSSTSGATDSPGTTNLRFFNGATWNVPYDNRLEGELHLNNGNVILGHVPSSIESDIPFAVNLEVKNLTGEGGLFSMRVDKSREITDHLTADTGTGSHKVRLRSTGDEPTEASLMSLIDTLQGDATFALETGPAEFGLYRYDLVSTSEGDKTTWYLDRTQTPDPDPDPNPPGPGPDPGPNPPGPDYSNSARAVLALTSLASQGMQYVSSLSDLRKRLGEVRRDENDGLWVRAVAAKDRMTGFEGMRFKQTSYRFNVGFDHASGPWLFGGDFAYAENRQKMEQEVFKGNSHAYGLDLYATYRADNGGYADFVVSGRRNHQHLTTVMLDGVGVKGSYRNTGYGASIEVGRLMTVSEKHAVFLEPQAQLAYFAVQGKDFVLSNGLTVRQKDYESLTGRIGGFLGKIFTSQETGRFGEVALHAGWKGNLFARNGVTVNDVPFSDRLLHNRFYYGERIRHARRVPCVLRLCRARERAGVCQSV
;
A
#
# COMPACT_ATOMS: atom_id res chain seq x y z
N MET A 1 -31.64 11.29 48.37
CA MET A 1 -30.76 12.18 49.16
C MET A 1 -30.46 11.55 50.45
N THR A 2 -29.24 11.18 50.75
CA THR A 2 -28.79 10.82 52.08
C THR A 2 -28.13 12.06 52.72
N GLY A 3 -28.77 12.66 53.67
CA GLY A 3 -28.31 13.79 54.48
C GLY A 3 -28.85 15.14 53.98
N ASP A 4 -29.76 15.67 54.73
CA ASP A 4 -30.28 17.04 54.82
C ASP A 4 -30.37 17.84 53.49
N VAL A 5 -31.07 17.32 52.53
CA VAL A 5 -31.72 18.16 51.53
C VAL A 5 -33.07 18.57 52.13
N ASN A 6 -33.20 19.83 52.49
CA ASN A 6 -34.50 20.43 52.66
C ASN A 6 -35.21 20.32 51.31
N GLN A 7 -36.06 19.32 51.13
CA GLN A 7 -37.01 19.27 50.04
C GLN A 7 -37.95 20.48 50.17
N THR A 8 -37.58 21.57 49.56
CA THR A 8 -38.46 22.63 49.24
C THR A 8 -38.72 22.58 47.74
N VAL A 9 -39.74 21.80 47.36
CA VAL A 9 -40.39 22.00 46.06
C VAL A 9 -40.87 23.39 46.03
N MET A 10 -40.26 24.30 45.27
CA MET A 10 -40.53 25.72 45.34
C MET A 10 -41.31 26.18 44.15
N LYS A 11 -42.45 26.74 44.41
CA LYS A 11 -43.20 27.61 43.53
C LYS A 11 -42.52 28.97 43.49
N ASP A 12 -42.44 29.54 42.28
CA ASP A 12 -42.14 30.93 41.98
C ASP A 12 -40.71 31.43 42.31
N ASP A 13 -39.88 31.64 41.27
CA ASP A 13 -38.59 32.38 41.25
C ASP A 13 -37.53 32.00 42.33
N ARG A 14 -37.25 30.72 42.54
CA ARG A 14 -36.32 30.33 43.59
C ARG A 14 -35.19 29.43 43.16
N THR A 15 -33.99 29.83 43.55
CA THR A 15 -32.76 29.03 43.43
C THR A 15 -32.85 27.79 44.33
N VAL A 16 -32.77 26.61 43.79
CA VAL A 16 -32.60 25.37 44.55
C VAL A 16 -31.12 25.25 44.94
N THR A 17 -30.77 25.54 46.21
CA THR A 17 -29.42 25.41 46.70
C THR A 17 -29.28 24.01 47.31
N VAL A 18 -28.56 23.12 46.66
CA VAL A 18 -28.19 21.81 47.20
C VAL A 18 -26.96 21.99 48.07
N ARG A 19 -27.08 21.74 49.42
CA ARG A 19 -25.93 21.76 50.33
C ARG A 19 -25.37 20.37 50.45
N PRO A 20 -24.07 20.13 50.19
CA PRO A 20 -23.46 18.85 50.47
C PRO A 20 -23.40 18.65 52.00
N GLY A 21 -23.66 17.42 52.45
CA GLY A 21 -23.41 17.02 53.84
C GLY A 21 -21.91 17.15 54.23
N GLU A 22 -21.57 17.09 55.49
CA GLU A 22 -20.22 17.36 56.04
C GLU A 22 -19.10 16.34 55.63
N SER A 23 -19.35 15.40 54.68
CA SER A 23 -18.34 14.51 54.15
C SER A 23 -17.71 15.09 52.89
N PRO A 24 -16.39 15.09 52.70
CA PRO A 24 -15.72 15.68 51.56
C PRO A 24 -15.80 14.82 50.27
N GLU A 25 -16.42 13.68 50.31
CA GLU A 25 -16.58 12.78 49.16
C GLU A 25 -18.01 12.83 48.66
N ASP A 26 -18.18 13.44 47.48
CA ASP A 26 -19.35 13.43 46.60
C ASP A 26 -20.73 13.66 47.25
N ALA A 27 -21.39 14.75 46.89
CA ALA A 27 -22.79 14.92 47.17
C ALA A 27 -23.61 13.86 46.36
N LEU A 28 -23.74 12.66 46.89
CA LEU A 28 -24.55 11.60 46.31
C LEU A 28 -26.00 11.84 46.67
N ILE A 29 -26.81 12.26 45.70
CA ILE A 29 -28.28 12.28 45.86
C ILE A 29 -28.76 10.91 45.34
N SER A 30 -28.80 9.91 46.22
CA SER A 30 -29.31 8.58 45.86
C SER A 30 -30.78 8.48 46.20
N GLU A 31 -31.57 7.93 45.26
CA GLU A 31 -33.00 7.53 45.37
C GLU A 31 -34.09 8.57 45.02
N ILE A 32 -33.79 9.82 44.63
CA ILE A 32 -34.82 10.74 44.20
C ILE A 32 -34.33 11.50 42.96
N GLY A 33 -35.03 11.33 41.83
CA GLY A 33 -34.90 12.17 40.64
C GLY A 33 -35.32 13.61 40.93
N LEU A 34 -35.07 14.53 40.02
CA LEU A 34 -35.57 15.89 40.03
C LEU A 34 -36.86 15.92 39.15
N GLU A 35 -38.02 16.08 39.81
CA GLU A 35 -39.29 16.27 39.11
C GLU A 35 -39.83 17.69 39.34
N TYR A 36 -40.10 18.40 38.26
CA TYR A 36 -40.75 19.68 38.31
C TYR A 36 -41.92 19.72 37.32
N ARG A 37 -43.12 19.88 37.85
CA ARG A 37 -44.36 20.07 37.02
C ARG A 37 -45.05 21.35 37.49
N SER A 38 -45.42 22.23 36.56
CA SER A 38 -46.14 23.45 36.84
C SER A 38 -47.17 23.77 35.75
N THR A 39 -48.37 24.19 36.15
CA THR A 39 -49.39 24.68 35.25
C THR A 39 -49.28 26.19 34.99
N LYS A 40 -48.24 26.86 35.47
CA LYS A 40 -47.99 28.30 35.26
C LYS A 40 -46.62 28.50 34.67
N PRO A 41 -46.41 29.46 33.74
CA PRO A 41 -45.10 29.78 33.22
C PRO A 41 -44.14 30.13 34.36
N SER A 42 -43.03 29.43 34.45
CA SER A 42 -41.94 29.71 35.38
C SER A 42 -40.73 30.22 34.59
N PRO A 43 -40.17 31.39 34.92
CA PRO A 43 -39.17 32.00 34.07
C PRO A 43 -37.87 31.22 34.05
N GLU A 44 -37.36 30.78 35.18
CA GLU A 44 -36.10 30.02 35.28
C GLU A 44 -35.98 29.24 36.61
N LEU A 45 -35.43 28.04 36.58
CA LEU A 45 -35.13 27.24 37.74
C LEU A 45 -33.60 27.02 37.76
N TYR A 46 -32.95 27.28 38.88
CA TYR A 46 -31.52 27.13 39.05
C TYR A 46 -31.18 26.02 40.03
N VAL A 47 -30.26 25.15 39.62
CA VAL A 47 -29.65 24.15 40.51
C VAL A 47 -28.15 24.49 40.68
N GLU A 48 -27.81 25.01 41.84
CA GLU A 48 -26.45 25.40 42.19
C GLU A 48 -25.90 24.46 43.26
N VAL A 49 -24.64 24.05 43.11
CA VAL A 49 -23.93 23.24 44.10
C VAL A 49 -22.83 24.06 44.75
N LEU A 50 -22.83 24.14 46.08
CA LEU A 50 -21.86 24.91 46.82
C LEU A 50 -20.43 24.39 46.61
N ASN A 51 -19.46 25.31 46.61
CA ASN A 51 -18.05 25.01 46.43
C ASN A 51 -17.66 24.43 45.09
N ASN A 52 -18.44 24.63 44.03
CA ASN A 52 -18.17 24.14 42.66
C ASN A 52 -17.93 22.62 42.59
N LYS A 53 -18.68 21.84 43.35
CA LYS A 53 -18.62 20.38 43.34
C LYS A 53 -19.57 19.80 42.28
N ASP A 54 -19.34 18.53 41.91
CA ASP A 54 -20.21 17.76 41.03
C ASP A 54 -21.54 17.42 41.70
N LEU A 55 -22.59 17.26 40.92
CA LEU A 55 -23.90 16.78 41.33
C LEU A 55 -24.17 15.41 40.75
N THR A 56 -24.63 14.48 41.58
CA THR A 56 -25.09 13.17 41.11
C THR A 56 -26.56 12.98 41.42
N LEU A 57 -27.35 12.68 40.39
CA LEU A 57 -28.73 12.25 40.49
C LEU A 57 -28.79 10.76 40.13
N SER A 58 -29.44 9.94 40.99
CA SER A 58 -29.54 8.51 40.75
C SER A 58 -30.95 8.01 41.10
N THR A 59 -31.55 7.24 40.22
CA THR A 59 -32.80 6.54 40.45
C THR A 59 -32.58 5.05 40.28
N ASN A 60 -33.09 4.26 41.24
CA ASN A 60 -33.11 2.82 41.09
C ASN A 60 -34.49 2.42 40.57
N GLY A 61 -34.77 2.49 39.27
CA GLY A 61 -36.04 2.17 38.66
C GLY A 61 -37.03 1.33 39.49
N GLY A 62 -38.21 1.85 39.70
CA GLY A 62 -39.15 1.32 40.66
C GLY A 62 -39.71 -0.07 40.34
N LEU A 63 -40.09 -0.75 41.33
CA LEU A 63 -40.83 -2.00 41.31
C LEU A 63 -42.25 -1.75 40.76
N MET A 64 -42.56 -2.35 39.63
CA MET A 64 -43.89 -2.57 39.03
C MET A 64 -45.01 -1.56 39.42
N GLY A 65 -45.29 -0.65 38.55
CA GLY A 65 -46.64 -0.16 38.45
C GLY A 65 -46.94 1.35 38.46
N PHE A 66 -45.95 2.25 38.44
CA PHE A 66 -46.20 3.67 38.24
C PHE A 66 -45.36 4.23 37.11
N ALA A 67 -46.03 4.89 36.19
CA ALA A 67 -45.45 5.53 35.07
C ALA A 67 -44.54 6.71 35.47
N ASN A 68 -43.46 6.92 34.71
CA ASN A 68 -42.55 8.06 34.69
C ASN A 68 -41.51 8.13 35.85
N GLU A 69 -40.48 7.28 35.78
CA GLU A 69 -39.38 7.39 36.73
C GLU A 69 -38.07 7.88 36.02
N SER A 70 -38.15 8.92 35.21
CA SER A 70 -36.97 9.63 34.72
C SER A 70 -36.19 10.26 35.86
N ALA A 71 -34.87 10.25 35.81
CA ALA A 71 -34.03 10.91 36.82
C ALA A 71 -34.21 12.43 36.82
N ILE A 72 -34.55 13.02 35.67
CA ILE A 72 -34.96 14.41 35.52
C ILE A 72 -36.24 14.46 34.70
N VAL A 73 -37.29 15.05 35.28
CA VAL A 73 -38.51 15.43 34.56
C VAL A 73 -38.70 16.96 34.73
N PHE A 74 -38.66 17.67 33.61
CA PHE A 74 -38.92 19.11 33.60
C PHE A 74 -40.07 19.42 32.68
N ASP A 75 -41.20 19.78 33.28
CA ASP A 75 -42.44 20.12 32.59
C ASP A 75 -43.05 21.38 33.25
N GLY A 76 -42.98 22.50 32.60
CA GLY A 76 -43.47 23.70 33.24
C GLY A 76 -43.10 25.01 32.55
N GLY A 77 -42.46 24.93 31.39
CA GLY A 77 -42.01 26.11 30.66
C GLY A 77 -40.83 26.83 31.36
N GLY A 78 -40.06 27.56 30.58
CA GLY A 78 -38.87 28.25 31.08
C GLY A 78 -37.61 27.38 30.95
N THR A 79 -36.59 27.67 31.77
CA THR A 79 -35.29 27.01 31.65
C THR A 79 -34.81 26.38 32.95
N LEU A 80 -34.51 25.09 32.93
CA LEU A 80 -33.80 24.42 34.01
C LEU A 80 -32.27 24.59 33.81
N ASN A 81 -31.65 25.36 34.70
CA ASN A 81 -30.21 25.65 34.62
C ASN A 81 -29.42 24.93 35.73
N PHE A 82 -28.44 24.14 35.33
CA PHE A 82 -27.45 23.56 36.26
C PHE A 82 -26.15 24.39 36.25
N PHE A 83 -25.60 24.69 37.42
CA PHE A 83 -24.30 25.35 37.58
C PHE A 83 -24.19 26.72 36.91
N ARG A 84 -25.22 27.52 36.85
CA ARG A 84 -25.21 28.85 36.19
C ARG A 84 -24.06 29.76 36.64
N ASN A 85 -23.76 29.77 37.93
CA ASN A 85 -22.68 30.56 38.54
C ASN A 85 -21.39 29.74 38.75
N GLY A 86 -21.32 28.53 38.19
CA GLY A 86 -20.20 27.63 38.36
C GLY A 86 -18.98 28.00 37.50
N THR A 87 -17.90 27.31 37.75
CA THR A 87 -16.63 27.49 36.99
C THR A 87 -16.63 26.86 35.58
N GLY A 88 -17.71 26.21 35.18
CA GLY A 88 -17.81 25.46 33.92
C GLY A 88 -17.08 24.09 33.94
N ASN A 89 -16.44 23.71 35.05
CA ASN A 89 -15.74 22.44 35.21
C ASN A 89 -16.52 21.41 36.03
N GLN A 90 -17.69 21.79 36.54
CA GLN A 90 -18.55 20.92 37.32
C GLN A 90 -19.19 19.84 36.41
N THR A 91 -19.55 18.71 37.00
CA THR A 91 -20.16 17.59 36.31
C THR A 91 -21.52 17.26 36.89
N LEU A 92 -22.54 17.22 36.06
CA LEU A 92 -23.84 16.63 36.37
C LEU A 92 -23.80 15.16 35.97
N ASN A 93 -23.86 14.28 36.94
CA ASN A 93 -23.93 12.84 36.72
C ASN A 93 -25.37 12.35 36.91
N ILE A 94 -25.90 11.66 35.91
CA ILE A 94 -27.25 11.08 35.92
C ILE A 94 -27.12 9.57 35.75
N PHE A 95 -27.63 8.83 36.76
CA PHE A 95 -27.70 7.39 36.74
C PHE A 95 -29.14 6.93 36.86
N GLN A 96 -29.60 6.15 35.90
CA GLN A 96 -30.94 5.60 35.91
C GLN A 96 -30.92 4.09 35.68
N GLY A 97 -31.75 3.38 36.39
CA GLY A 97 -32.17 2.01 36.18
C GLY A 97 -31.46 0.96 37.01
N SER A 98 -31.99 -0.24 36.90
CA SER A 98 -31.46 -1.48 37.50
C SER A 98 -31.78 -2.68 36.59
N GLU A 99 -31.13 -3.85 36.80
CA GLU A 99 -31.35 -5.06 36.02
C GLU A 99 -32.80 -5.58 36.03
N SER A 100 -33.66 -5.07 36.88
CA SER A 100 -35.05 -5.52 37.02
C SER A 100 -36.08 -4.43 36.70
N SER A 101 -35.69 -3.25 36.23
CA SER A 101 -36.60 -2.13 35.96
C SER A 101 -37.02 -2.05 34.51
N TYR A 102 -38.22 -1.51 34.29
CA TYR A 102 -38.64 -0.97 33.01
C TYR A 102 -37.85 0.33 32.75
N GLY A 103 -37.24 0.45 31.56
CA GLY A 103 -36.49 1.63 31.20
C GLY A 103 -37.42 2.72 30.69
N GLU A 104 -37.34 3.87 31.26
CA GLU A 104 -37.87 5.13 30.71
C GLU A 104 -36.70 6.08 30.43
N ASP A 105 -36.97 7.23 29.85
CA ASP A 105 -35.99 8.26 29.57
C ASP A 105 -35.24 8.66 30.85
N ALA A 106 -33.91 8.87 30.79
CA ALA A 106 -33.17 9.35 31.93
C ALA A 106 -33.42 10.86 32.20
N VAL A 107 -33.59 11.60 31.12
CA VAL A 107 -33.91 13.04 31.17
C VAL A 107 -35.09 13.30 30.23
N THR A 108 -36.18 13.75 30.78
CA THR A 108 -37.40 14.17 30.06
C THR A 108 -37.61 15.67 30.20
N VAL A 109 -37.65 16.37 29.06
CA VAL A 109 -38.01 17.80 29.02
C VAL A 109 -39.30 17.91 28.19
N ASN A 110 -40.40 18.21 28.90
CA ASN A 110 -41.74 18.14 28.37
C ASN A 110 -42.43 19.52 28.32
N GLN A 111 -43.33 19.72 27.37
CA GLN A 111 -44.19 20.87 27.30
C GLN A 111 -45.63 20.37 27.15
N GLU A 112 -46.30 20.09 28.27
CA GLU A 112 -47.66 19.49 28.24
C GLU A 112 -48.80 20.45 27.93
N HIS A 113 -48.63 21.78 28.03
CA HIS A 113 -49.70 22.73 27.98
C HIS A 113 -49.49 23.81 26.90
N GLN A 114 -50.60 24.11 26.18
CA GLN A 114 -50.60 25.05 25.05
C GLN A 114 -50.22 26.50 25.40
N ASP A 115 -50.45 26.92 26.63
CA ASP A 115 -50.26 28.31 27.08
C ASP A 115 -48.86 28.54 27.74
N MET A 116 -47.96 27.58 27.67
CA MET A 116 -46.62 27.66 28.27
C MET A 116 -45.53 28.00 27.26
N SER A 117 -44.50 28.72 27.75
CA SER A 117 -43.25 28.85 27.02
C SER A 117 -42.57 27.51 26.90
N ALA A 118 -41.67 27.38 25.93
CA ALA A 118 -40.84 26.15 25.75
C ALA A 118 -40.08 25.75 27.03
N SER A 119 -40.06 24.47 27.36
CA SER A 119 -39.25 23.91 28.45
C SER A 119 -37.85 23.69 27.94
N ASN A 120 -36.84 24.21 28.65
CA ASN A 120 -35.44 24.21 28.19
C ASN A 120 -34.50 23.61 29.27
N LEU A 121 -33.38 23.04 28.81
CA LEU A 121 -32.37 22.52 29.70
C LEU A 121 -30.98 23.11 29.38
N ALA A 122 -30.32 23.67 30.42
CA ALA A 122 -28.96 24.19 30.29
C ALA A 122 -28.05 23.62 31.39
N VAL A 123 -26.88 23.14 31.00
CA VAL A 123 -25.82 22.64 31.91
C VAL A 123 -24.54 23.44 31.65
N ASN A 124 -24.20 24.30 32.62
CA ASN A 124 -22.94 25.05 32.56
C ASN A 124 -21.79 24.23 33.17
N GLY A 125 -21.41 23.18 32.49
CA GLY A 125 -20.42 22.18 32.92
C GLY A 125 -20.52 20.93 32.08
N ASN A 126 -20.02 19.82 32.57
CA ASN A 126 -20.11 18.50 31.90
C ASN A 126 -21.42 17.79 32.28
N LEU A 127 -21.91 16.97 31.37
CA LEU A 127 -23.05 16.11 31.59
C LEU A 127 -22.68 14.66 31.30
N ASN A 128 -22.84 13.78 32.30
CA ASN A 128 -22.69 12.35 32.17
C ASN A 128 -24.05 11.68 32.34
N VAL A 129 -24.49 10.87 31.40
CA VAL A 129 -25.72 10.10 31.46
C VAL A 129 -25.42 8.63 31.34
N VAL A 130 -25.84 7.85 32.35
CA VAL A 130 -25.75 6.40 32.37
C VAL A 130 -27.15 5.84 32.51
N LEU A 131 -27.61 5.12 31.51
CA LEU A 131 -28.91 4.46 31.50
C LEU A 131 -28.70 2.94 31.46
N TYR A 132 -29.29 2.27 32.42
CA TYR A 132 -29.26 0.81 32.53
C TYR A 132 -30.70 0.30 32.68
N ALA A 133 -31.15 -0.57 31.76
CA ALA A 133 -32.52 -1.07 31.82
C ALA A 133 -32.59 -2.57 31.51
N GLY A 134 -33.39 -3.27 32.30
CA GLY A 134 -33.70 -4.70 32.10
C GLY A 134 -34.87 -4.94 31.13
N SER A 135 -35.73 -3.96 30.92
CA SER A 135 -36.81 -3.98 29.93
C SER A 135 -37.09 -2.56 29.42
N LEU A 136 -37.47 -2.38 28.18
CA LEU A 136 -37.77 -1.09 27.58
C LEU A 136 -39.19 -1.05 27.04
N TYR A 137 -39.76 0.16 27.03
CA TYR A 137 -40.89 0.46 26.19
C TYR A 137 -40.43 0.91 24.79
N GLU A 138 -41.28 0.74 23.80
CA GLU A 138 -41.07 1.35 22.48
C GLU A 138 -40.76 2.85 22.64
N ASP A 139 -39.80 3.37 21.86
CA ASP A 139 -39.41 4.78 21.83
C ASP A 139 -38.79 5.35 23.12
N SER A 140 -37.83 4.64 23.76
CA SER A 140 -37.06 5.17 24.90
C SER A 140 -35.86 6.00 24.44
N ALA A 141 -35.49 7.03 25.24
CA ALA A 141 -34.24 7.78 25.03
C ALA A 141 -33.51 8.12 26.33
N ALA A 142 -32.18 8.25 26.28
CA ALA A 142 -31.49 8.76 27.46
C ALA A 142 -31.79 10.21 27.72
N ILE A 143 -31.91 11.04 26.68
CA ILE A 143 -32.30 12.45 26.75
C ILE A 143 -33.36 12.70 25.69
N ARG A 144 -34.58 13.08 26.12
CA ARG A 144 -35.71 13.29 25.26
C ARG A 144 -36.33 14.66 25.49
N PHE A 145 -36.76 15.28 24.41
CA PHE A 145 -37.53 16.52 24.38
C PHE A 145 -38.87 16.26 23.72
N TYR A 146 -39.98 16.58 24.45
CA TYR A 146 -41.34 16.47 23.95
C TYR A 146 -41.93 17.87 23.75
N PRO A 147 -42.03 18.36 22.53
CA PRO A 147 -42.68 19.63 22.25
C PRO A 147 -44.21 19.49 22.29
N TYR A 148 -44.94 20.53 22.67
CA TYR A 148 -46.38 20.57 22.44
C TYR A 148 -46.69 20.85 20.97
N ILE A 149 -47.55 20.03 20.39
CA ILE A 149 -47.94 20.16 18.98
C ILE A 149 -48.67 21.50 18.74
N GLY A 150 -48.22 22.29 17.76
CA GLY A 150 -48.87 23.56 17.34
C GLY A 150 -48.26 24.82 17.96
N GLN A 151 -47.23 24.76 18.78
CA GLN A 151 -46.54 25.95 19.32
C GLN A 151 -45.35 26.37 18.41
N PRO A 152 -45.11 27.70 18.24
CA PRO A 152 -44.00 28.20 17.43
C PRO A 152 -42.62 28.11 18.12
N ASP A 153 -42.57 28.04 19.45
CA ASP A 153 -41.36 28.14 20.23
C ASP A 153 -40.60 26.81 20.23
N ARG A 154 -39.29 26.87 19.96
CA ARG A 154 -38.36 25.70 20.04
C ARG A 154 -37.85 25.54 21.47
N GLN A 155 -37.76 24.31 21.92
CA GLN A 155 -37.02 23.97 23.13
C GLN A 155 -35.50 24.13 22.88
N PHE A 156 -34.71 24.40 23.93
CA PHE A 156 -33.27 24.33 23.77
C PHE A 156 -32.61 23.40 24.80
N PHE A 157 -31.51 22.76 24.35
CA PHE A 157 -30.60 21.99 25.18
C PHE A 157 -29.17 22.47 24.98
N HIS A 158 -28.56 22.96 26.06
CA HIS A 158 -27.19 23.47 25.96
C HIS A 158 -26.28 22.89 27.04
N VAL A 159 -25.15 22.28 26.62
CA VAL A 159 -24.07 21.79 27.48
C VAL A 159 -22.79 22.54 27.13
N THR A 160 -22.27 23.35 28.07
CA THR A 160 -21.03 24.12 27.82
C THR A 160 -19.76 23.28 27.91
N GLY A 161 -19.80 22.18 28.65
CA GLY A 161 -18.71 21.19 28.80
C GLY A 161 -18.89 19.95 27.97
N ASN A 162 -18.38 18.83 28.44
CA ASN A 162 -18.45 17.54 27.75
C ASN A 162 -19.80 16.86 28.00
N LEU A 163 -20.27 16.11 26.99
CA LEU A 163 -21.43 15.23 27.08
C LEU A 163 -20.93 13.78 26.92
N ASN A 164 -21.11 12.99 27.96
CA ASN A 164 -20.76 11.57 27.95
C ASN A 164 -22.02 10.72 28.18
N GLY A 165 -22.17 9.67 27.40
CA GLY A 165 -23.28 8.73 27.43
C GLY A 165 -22.83 7.27 27.51
N ASN A 166 -23.53 6.49 28.35
CA ASN A 166 -23.35 5.04 28.37
C ASN A 166 -24.70 4.36 28.57
N LEU A 167 -25.18 3.68 27.53
CA LEU A 167 -26.46 2.99 27.53
C LEU A 167 -26.22 1.47 27.45
N ASN A 168 -26.85 0.74 28.37
CA ASN A 168 -26.75 -0.70 28.41
C ASN A 168 -28.11 -1.33 28.66
N TYR A 169 -28.59 -2.10 27.71
CA TYR A 169 -29.91 -2.74 27.77
C TYR A 169 -29.83 -4.26 27.74
N ARG A 170 -30.64 -4.93 28.57
CA ARG A 170 -30.85 -6.37 28.54
C ARG A 170 -32.33 -6.65 28.62
N SER A 171 -33.00 -6.81 27.50
CA SER A 171 -34.44 -7.02 27.41
C SER A 171 -34.77 -8.27 26.59
N SER A 172 -35.90 -8.90 26.92
CA SER A 172 -36.50 -9.92 26.06
C SER A 172 -37.59 -9.33 25.13
N GLY A 173 -37.72 -8.03 25.09
CA GLY A 173 -38.68 -7.29 24.24
C GLY A 173 -37.98 -6.58 23.10
N ASP A 174 -38.81 -5.83 22.38
CA ASP A 174 -38.43 -4.97 21.28
C ASP A 174 -37.77 -3.69 21.79
N ILE A 175 -36.96 -3.03 20.99
CA ILE A 175 -36.34 -1.77 21.34
C ILE A 175 -36.31 -0.82 20.14
N ASP A 176 -36.75 0.43 20.37
CA ASP A 176 -36.46 1.59 19.52
C ASP A 176 -35.93 2.68 20.44
N SER A 177 -34.59 2.85 20.47
CA SER A 177 -33.93 3.67 21.48
C SER A 177 -32.86 4.57 20.92
N ALA A 178 -32.78 5.78 21.50
CA ALA A 178 -31.75 6.76 21.18
C ALA A 178 -30.99 7.25 22.41
N PHE A 179 -29.72 7.64 22.27
CA PHE A 179 -29.06 8.40 23.34
C PHE A 179 -29.64 9.81 23.42
N LEU A 180 -29.77 10.51 22.32
CA LEU A 180 -30.34 11.86 22.22
C LEU A 180 -31.46 11.88 21.20
N PHE A 181 -32.68 12.18 21.61
CA PHE A 181 -33.86 12.31 20.77
C PHE A 181 -34.51 13.67 20.98
N PRO A 182 -34.05 14.73 20.31
CA PRO A 182 -34.68 16.03 20.36
C PRO A 182 -35.79 16.12 19.30
N GLU A 183 -36.99 16.39 19.74
CA GLU A 183 -38.07 16.79 18.86
C GLU A 183 -38.22 18.30 18.92
N ARG A 184 -38.19 19.01 17.79
CA ARG A 184 -38.36 20.46 17.68
C ARG A 184 -37.46 21.25 18.66
N ALA A 185 -36.20 20.84 18.79
CA ALA A 185 -35.28 21.46 19.72
C ALA A 185 -34.05 22.07 19.01
N GLU A 186 -33.43 23.05 19.64
CA GLU A 186 -32.10 23.53 19.35
C GLU A 186 -31.14 22.91 20.36
N VAL A 187 -30.25 22.05 19.86
CA VAL A 187 -29.25 21.34 20.70
C VAL A 187 -27.85 21.89 20.45
N SER A 188 -27.15 22.26 21.52
CA SER A 188 -25.74 22.68 21.42
C SER A 188 -24.87 22.04 22.52
N VAL A 189 -23.85 21.31 22.11
CA VAL A 189 -22.80 20.80 22.99
C VAL A 189 -21.49 21.44 22.60
N ASP A 190 -20.82 22.14 23.50
CA ASP A 190 -19.59 22.87 23.20
C ASP A 190 -18.32 22.08 23.49
N GLY A 191 -18.38 21.10 24.39
CA GLY A 191 -17.28 20.23 24.75
C GLY A 191 -17.15 18.98 23.85
N ASN A 192 -16.44 17.98 24.33
CA ASN A 192 -16.40 16.67 23.71
C ASN A 192 -17.75 15.95 23.89
N VAL A 193 -18.08 15.11 22.91
CA VAL A 193 -19.19 14.15 23.00
C VAL A 193 -18.60 12.74 22.96
N ASP A 194 -18.94 11.89 23.92
CA ASP A 194 -18.49 10.49 24.00
C ASP A 194 -19.70 9.61 24.35
N VAL A 195 -20.20 8.81 23.39
CA VAL A 195 -21.38 7.97 23.59
C VAL A 195 -21.07 6.54 23.22
N ARG A 196 -21.52 5.62 24.09
CA ARG A 196 -21.44 4.18 23.94
C ARG A 196 -22.80 3.54 24.18
N MET A 197 -23.15 2.52 23.41
CA MET A 197 -24.42 1.83 23.51
C MET A 197 -24.27 0.33 23.31
N SER A 198 -24.91 -0.47 24.19
CA SER A 198 -24.97 -1.90 24.00
C SER A 198 -26.31 -2.48 24.37
N ALA A 199 -26.83 -3.44 23.58
CA ALA A 199 -28.05 -4.16 23.90
C ALA A 199 -28.03 -5.60 23.41
N SER A 200 -28.83 -6.41 24.12
CA SER A 200 -29.18 -7.76 23.75
C SER A 200 -30.69 -7.93 23.94
N VAL A 201 -31.42 -7.96 22.82
CA VAL A 201 -32.90 -7.80 22.75
C VAL A 201 -33.52 -8.86 21.84
N SER A 202 -34.88 -8.86 21.69
CA SER A 202 -35.52 -9.72 20.70
C SER A 202 -35.26 -9.20 19.29
N PHE A 203 -35.59 -7.95 19.03
CA PHE A 203 -35.24 -7.20 17.82
C PHE A 203 -35.23 -5.69 18.14
N GLY A 204 -34.74 -4.84 17.22
CA GLY A 204 -34.87 -3.40 17.43
C GLY A 204 -33.89 -2.50 16.73
N VAL A 205 -33.94 -1.23 17.06
CA VAL A 205 -33.18 -0.14 16.46
C VAL A 205 -32.47 0.71 17.51
N PHE A 206 -31.21 1.03 17.25
CA PHE A 206 -30.40 1.94 18.06
C PHE A 206 -29.96 3.18 17.31
N TYR A 207 -30.11 4.34 17.96
CA TYR A 207 -29.61 5.61 17.46
C TYR A 207 -28.68 6.26 18.50
N GLY A 208 -27.51 6.66 18.12
CA GLY A 208 -26.68 7.54 18.95
C GLY A 208 -27.34 8.92 19.09
N VAL A 209 -27.60 9.56 17.96
CA VAL A 209 -28.39 10.80 17.89
C VAL A 209 -29.47 10.61 16.83
N ARG A 210 -30.74 10.74 17.23
CA ARG A 210 -31.88 10.63 16.35
C ARG A 210 -32.53 12.00 16.17
N ASN A 211 -32.50 12.54 14.98
CA ASN A 211 -33.20 13.78 14.62
C ASN A 211 -34.30 13.45 13.59
N ARG A 212 -35.53 13.43 14.02
CA ARG A 212 -36.69 13.02 13.20
C ARG A 212 -37.73 14.08 13.11
N GLY A 213 -38.05 14.55 11.90
CA GLY A 213 -39.22 15.32 11.63
C GLY A 213 -40.33 14.41 11.06
N PHE A 214 -41.53 14.41 11.65
CA PHE A 214 -42.57 13.45 11.28
C PHE A 214 -43.56 13.92 10.20
N ASN A 215 -43.89 15.22 10.14
CA ASN A 215 -44.84 15.77 9.17
C ASN A 215 -44.78 17.30 9.20
N SER A 216 -45.71 17.96 8.45
CA SER A 216 -45.81 19.41 8.39
C SER A 216 -46.10 20.12 9.73
N GLU A 217 -46.41 19.39 10.79
CA GLU A 217 -46.68 19.92 12.13
C GLU A 217 -45.45 19.83 13.05
N HIS A 218 -44.45 19.01 12.70
CA HIS A 218 -43.24 18.81 13.47
C HIS A 218 -42.04 19.58 12.86
N VAL A 219 -41.63 20.67 13.50
CA VAL A 219 -40.50 21.50 13.08
C VAL A 219 -39.21 20.74 13.32
N ALA A 220 -38.32 20.73 12.34
CA ALA A 220 -37.00 20.08 12.41
C ALA A 220 -36.14 20.61 13.57
N SER A 221 -35.36 19.74 14.18
CA SER A 221 -34.36 20.09 15.19
C SER A 221 -33.03 20.56 14.55
N ASP A 222 -32.37 21.51 15.22
CA ASP A 222 -31.04 21.97 14.85
C ASP A 222 -30.03 21.45 15.92
N ILE A 223 -29.18 20.53 15.52
CA ILE A 223 -28.25 19.85 16.45
C ILE A 223 -26.81 20.23 16.11
N ARG A 224 -26.08 20.80 17.08
CA ARG A 224 -24.70 21.25 16.96
C ARG A 224 -23.82 20.57 18.00
N LEU A 225 -22.94 19.66 17.56
CA LEU A 225 -22.09 18.86 18.44
C LEU A 225 -20.62 19.27 18.35
N GLY A 226 -20.02 19.49 19.51
CA GLY A 226 -18.61 19.86 19.66
C GLY A 226 -18.29 21.30 19.22
N ARG A 227 -17.07 21.72 19.40
CA ARG A 227 -16.46 22.94 18.85
C ARG A 227 -15.14 22.59 18.19
N GLU A 228 -14.49 23.56 17.56
CA GLU A 228 -13.11 23.43 17.08
C GLU A 228 -12.17 22.93 18.21
N GLY A 229 -11.37 21.88 17.89
CA GLY A 229 -10.46 21.26 18.84
C GLY A 229 -11.13 20.33 19.86
N LYS A 230 -12.41 19.99 19.65
CA LYS A 230 -13.15 19.00 20.43
C LYS A 230 -13.46 17.77 19.58
N GLU A 231 -13.62 16.62 20.23
CA GLU A 231 -13.96 15.35 19.61
C GLU A 231 -15.42 15.00 19.84
N VAL A 232 -16.08 14.48 18.79
CA VAL A 232 -17.42 13.89 18.84
C VAL A 232 -17.27 12.41 18.51
N ALA A 233 -17.27 11.57 19.55
CA ALA A 233 -17.08 10.13 19.46
C ALA A 233 -18.38 9.39 19.74
N LEU A 234 -18.88 8.65 18.75
CA LEU A 234 -19.94 7.67 18.88
C LEU A 234 -19.31 6.31 18.58
N HIS A 235 -19.15 5.49 19.61
CA HIS A 235 -18.37 4.28 19.46
C HIS A 235 -18.80 3.13 20.39
N ASP A 236 -18.38 1.93 20.09
CA ASP A 236 -18.76 0.72 20.83
C ASP A 236 -20.30 0.52 20.85
N PHE A 237 -20.97 0.82 19.73
CA PHE A 237 -22.39 0.54 19.57
C PHE A 237 -22.57 -0.92 19.15
N MET A 238 -23.31 -1.68 19.96
CA MET A 238 -23.56 -3.08 19.68
C MET A 238 -25.01 -3.46 20.00
N LEU A 239 -25.76 -3.83 18.98
CA LEU A 239 -27.11 -4.37 19.10
C LEU A 239 -27.11 -5.85 18.66
N VAL A 240 -27.59 -6.73 19.51
CA VAL A 240 -27.78 -8.15 19.21
C VAL A 240 -29.25 -8.51 19.33
N ALA A 241 -29.91 -8.75 18.20
CA ALA A 241 -31.25 -9.31 18.15
C ALA A 241 -31.19 -10.84 18.25
N ASN A 242 -31.72 -11.41 19.33
CA ASN A 242 -31.55 -12.82 19.64
C ASN A 242 -32.67 -13.74 19.09
N SER A 243 -33.82 -13.20 18.78
CA SER A 243 -34.99 -13.99 18.34
C SER A 243 -35.93 -13.13 17.50
N PRO A 244 -35.44 -12.45 16.45
CA PRO A 244 -36.30 -11.64 15.59
C PRO A 244 -37.30 -12.55 14.84
N GLU A 245 -38.55 -12.04 14.69
CA GLU A 245 -39.58 -12.71 13.90
C GLU A 245 -39.41 -12.38 12.39
N GLN A 246 -40.34 -12.86 11.58
CA GLN A 246 -40.32 -12.65 10.13
C GLN A 246 -40.36 -11.15 9.79
N GLY A 247 -39.36 -10.67 9.07
CA GLY A 247 -39.24 -9.26 8.65
C GLY A 247 -38.68 -8.33 9.72
N GLU A 248 -38.22 -8.84 10.84
CA GLU A 248 -37.57 -8.08 11.91
C GLU A 248 -36.05 -8.21 11.88
N GLY A 249 -35.32 -7.35 12.57
CA GLY A 249 -33.86 -7.36 12.56
C GLY A 249 -33.19 -6.56 13.66
N ALA A 250 -31.94 -6.24 13.41
CA ALA A 250 -31.14 -5.36 14.23
C ALA A 250 -30.67 -4.16 13.39
N GLU A 251 -30.96 -2.94 13.82
CA GLU A 251 -30.48 -1.73 13.15
C GLU A 251 -29.71 -0.84 14.11
N VAL A 252 -28.58 -0.30 13.67
CA VAL A 252 -27.73 0.58 14.49
C VAL A 252 -27.26 1.78 13.69
N TYR A 253 -27.55 2.96 14.20
CA TYR A 253 -27.16 4.23 13.61
C TYR A 253 -26.32 5.06 14.60
N GLY A 254 -25.18 5.55 14.17
CA GLY A 254 -24.42 6.53 14.96
C GLY A 254 -25.14 7.87 15.01
N LEU A 255 -25.26 8.54 13.86
CA LEU A 255 -26.06 9.74 13.66
C LEU A 255 -27.19 9.43 12.66
N TYR A 256 -28.39 9.82 12.99
CA TYR A 256 -29.54 9.65 12.11
C TYR A 256 -30.36 10.95 12.03
N THR A 257 -30.68 11.40 10.82
CA THR A 257 -31.60 12.50 10.62
C THR A 257 -32.59 12.18 9.50
N SER A 258 -33.88 12.50 9.76
CA SER A 258 -34.95 12.31 8.79
C SER A 258 -35.96 13.43 8.94
N GLY A 259 -36.50 13.91 7.84
CA GLY A 259 -37.62 14.83 7.86
C GLY A 259 -37.79 15.61 6.57
N PRO A 260 -39.06 15.92 6.19
CA PRO A 260 -39.34 16.69 5.00
C PRO A 260 -38.75 18.10 5.12
N ALA A 261 -38.00 18.51 4.12
CA ALA A 261 -37.70 19.92 3.94
C ALA A 261 -38.92 20.59 3.43
N SER A 262 -39.71 21.24 4.28
CA SER A 262 -40.68 22.23 3.82
C SER A 262 -40.03 23.61 3.82
N GLU A 263 -40.43 24.48 2.89
CA GLU A 263 -39.93 25.87 2.87
C GLU A 263 -40.20 26.61 4.18
N GLU A 264 -41.21 26.17 4.97
CA GLU A 264 -41.62 26.76 6.23
C GLU A 264 -40.91 26.17 7.47
N THR A 265 -40.44 24.90 7.41
CA THR A 265 -39.91 24.20 8.60
C THR A 265 -38.39 24.03 8.61
N GLY A 266 -37.74 24.24 7.49
CA GLY A 266 -36.29 23.95 7.33
C GLY A 266 -35.99 22.46 7.29
N ALA A 267 -34.78 22.08 6.88
CA ALA A 267 -34.33 20.70 6.93
C ALA A 267 -33.93 20.28 8.35
N SER A 268 -34.18 19.04 8.72
CA SER A 268 -33.57 18.45 9.92
C SER A 268 -32.05 18.39 9.76
N GLU A 269 -31.32 19.10 10.61
CA GLU A 269 -29.86 19.21 10.44
C GLU A 269 -29.09 18.76 11.69
N ILE A 270 -28.02 17.96 11.46
CA ILE A 270 -27.01 17.65 12.47
C ILE A 270 -25.68 18.24 12.00
N VAL A 271 -25.09 19.14 12.77
CA VAL A 271 -23.79 19.77 12.49
C VAL A 271 -22.77 19.32 13.51
N VAL A 272 -21.79 18.55 13.08
CA VAL A 272 -20.62 18.19 13.90
C VAL A 272 -19.52 19.23 13.64
N ARG A 273 -19.27 20.09 14.65
CA ARG A 273 -18.31 21.21 14.57
C ARG A 273 -16.89 20.83 15.01
N GLY A 274 -16.77 19.74 15.77
CA GLY A 274 -15.48 19.13 16.18
C GLY A 274 -15.00 18.07 15.21
N ASP A 275 -13.94 17.35 15.57
CA ASP A 275 -13.50 16.16 14.86
C ASP A 275 -14.41 14.97 15.22
N ALA A 276 -14.98 14.29 14.23
CA ALA A 276 -15.90 13.19 14.44
C ALA A 276 -15.21 11.84 14.42
N ARG A 277 -15.67 10.94 15.31
CA ARG A 277 -15.25 9.52 15.32
C ARG A 277 -16.47 8.61 15.47
N LEU A 278 -16.78 7.87 14.42
CA LEU A 278 -17.89 6.90 14.33
C LEU A 278 -17.25 5.51 14.16
N THR A 279 -17.13 4.77 15.25
CA THR A 279 -16.32 3.54 15.23
C THR A 279 -16.96 2.42 16.03
N ASP A 280 -16.73 1.16 15.58
CA ASP A 280 -17.26 -0.01 16.27
C ASP A 280 -18.79 -0.01 16.42
N ILE A 281 -19.49 0.34 15.33
CA ILE A 281 -20.96 0.37 15.25
C ILE A 281 -21.43 -0.92 14.59
N ARG A 282 -22.12 -1.78 15.37
CA ARG A 282 -22.40 -3.15 14.96
C ARG A 282 -23.83 -3.56 15.23
N ALA A 283 -24.47 -4.15 14.21
CA ALA A 283 -25.74 -4.83 14.30
C ALA A 283 -25.61 -6.32 14.06
N ALA A 284 -26.19 -7.15 14.91
CA ALA A 284 -26.20 -8.59 14.74
C ALA A 284 -27.57 -9.18 15.00
N ALA A 285 -28.06 -10.06 14.12
CA ALA A 285 -29.32 -10.77 14.27
C ALA A 285 -29.08 -12.27 14.24
N LYS A 286 -29.79 -13.02 15.09
CA LYS A 286 -29.70 -14.48 15.19
C LYS A 286 -31.04 -15.11 14.82
N SER A 287 -31.17 -15.58 13.58
CA SER A 287 -32.39 -16.24 13.11
C SER A 287 -32.06 -17.22 11.98
N VAL A 288 -32.92 -18.21 11.82
CA VAL A 288 -32.93 -19.13 10.65
C VAL A 288 -33.88 -18.66 9.56
N ASP A 289 -34.65 -17.59 9.81
CA ASP A 289 -35.58 -17.02 8.85
C ASP A 289 -34.81 -16.14 7.84
N PRO A 290 -34.92 -16.37 6.52
CA PRO A 290 -34.21 -15.62 5.50
C PRO A 290 -34.71 -14.17 5.33
N THR A 291 -35.79 -13.78 5.98
CA THR A 291 -36.33 -12.40 5.94
C THR A 291 -35.80 -11.53 7.08
N VAL A 292 -35.08 -12.12 8.03
CA VAL A 292 -34.42 -11.40 9.11
C VAL A 292 -33.18 -10.66 8.57
N TYR A 293 -32.99 -9.43 9.02
CA TYR A 293 -31.92 -8.58 8.53
C TYR A 293 -31.08 -7.95 9.65
N ALA A 294 -29.90 -7.43 9.27
CA ALA A 294 -29.06 -6.60 10.13
C ALA A 294 -28.59 -5.38 9.33
N TYR A 295 -28.67 -4.20 9.93
CA TYR A 295 -28.28 -2.94 9.30
C TYR A 295 -27.42 -2.09 10.24
N ALA A 296 -26.31 -1.54 9.74
CA ALA A 296 -25.45 -0.65 10.52
C ALA A 296 -25.01 0.55 9.67
N SER A 297 -25.16 1.76 10.20
CA SER A 297 -24.70 2.98 9.55
C SER A 297 -23.95 3.88 10.54
N GLY A 298 -22.79 4.38 10.14
CA GLY A 298 -22.07 5.37 10.93
C GLY A 298 -22.85 6.68 11.02
N ALA A 299 -23.32 7.19 9.88
CA ALA A 299 -24.23 8.33 9.81
C ALA A 299 -25.20 8.17 8.63
N GLU A 300 -26.49 8.44 8.88
CA GLU A 300 -27.53 8.36 7.87
C GLU A 300 -28.38 9.62 7.82
N ALA A 301 -28.50 10.17 6.61
CA ALA A 301 -29.43 11.25 6.29
C ALA A 301 -30.55 10.71 5.40
N HIS A 302 -31.78 10.83 5.83
CA HIS A 302 -32.97 10.31 5.17
C HIS A 302 -34.01 11.42 4.95
N ASP A 303 -34.91 11.31 3.94
CA ASP A 303 -36.02 12.19 3.69
C ASP A 303 -35.67 13.70 3.77
N ASP A 304 -34.71 14.15 2.96
CA ASP A 304 -34.23 15.53 2.94
C ASP A 304 -33.41 15.97 4.20
N GLY A 305 -33.16 15.08 5.16
CA GLY A 305 -32.32 15.37 6.31
C GLY A 305 -30.86 15.71 5.90
N VAL A 306 -30.16 16.49 6.73
CA VAL A 306 -28.80 16.96 6.44
C VAL A 306 -27.84 16.65 7.59
N ILE A 307 -26.70 16.04 7.29
CA ILE A 307 -25.60 15.88 8.26
C ILE A 307 -24.35 16.60 7.71
N ARG A 308 -23.75 17.46 8.54
CA ARG A 308 -22.52 18.17 8.19
C ARG A 308 -21.41 17.87 9.17
N PHE A 309 -20.30 17.35 8.67
CA PHE A 309 -19.04 17.27 9.40
C PHE A 309 -18.14 18.42 8.94
N LEU A 310 -17.99 19.44 9.77
CA LEU A 310 -17.25 20.64 9.38
C LEU A 310 -15.74 20.45 9.37
N ARG A 311 -15.25 19.40 10.05
CA ARG A 311 -13.81 19.12 10.24
C ARG A 311 -13.44 17.67 9.91
N GLY A 312 -12.51 17.10 10.65
CA GLY A 312 -12.08 15.71 10.51
C GLY A 312 -13.18 14.70 10.80
N LEU A 313 -13.14 13.59 10.10
CA LEU A 313 -14.06 12.47 10.29
C LEU A 313 -13.29 11.16 10.22
N THR A 314 -13.44 10.32 11.25
CA THR A 314 -12.95 8.94 11.23
C THR A 314 -14.14 7.99 11.34
N VAL A 315 -14.29 7.12 10.32
CA VAL A 315 -15.29 6.05 10.32
C VAL A 315 -14.59 4.74 10.07
N ASN A 316 -14.74 3.78 10.98
CA ASN A 316 -14.22 2.43 10.78
C ASN A 316 -15.02 1.39 11.57
N ASN A 317 -14.87 0.13 11.19
CA ASN A 317 -15.47 -1.02 11.86
C ASN A 317 -16.99 -0.92 12.01
N ILE A 318 -17.67 -0.47 10.95
CA ILE A 318 -19.12 -0.53 10.85
C ILE A 318 -19.48 -1.90 10.28
N ALA A 319 -20.31 -2.68 10.97
CA ALA A 319 -20.59 -4.06 10.60
C ALA A 319 -22.03 -4.48 10.87
N ALA A 320 -22.59 -5.28 9.97
CA ALA A 320 -23.87 -5.94 10.14
C ALA A 320 -23.71 -7.42 9.83
N SER A 321 -24.41 -8.30 10.58
CA SER A 321 -24.34 -9.74 10.35
C SER A 321 -25.61 -10.46 10.79
N VAL A 322 -26.02 -11.47 10.00
CA VAL A 322 -27.06 -12.42 10.39
C VAL A 322 -26.37 -13.77 10.62
N ASN A 323 -26.58 -14.37 11.80
CA ASN A 323 -26.05 -15.69 12.24
C ASN A 323 -24.53 -15.84 12.40
N GLU A 324 -23.71 -14.88 12.03
CA GLU A 324 -22.25 -14.94 12.24
C GLU A 324 -21.74 -13.84 13.17
N ALA A 325 -20.73 -14.14 13.96
CA ALA A 325 -20.09 -13.17 14.82
C ALA A 325 -19.20 -12.25 13.97
N GLY A 326 -19.75 -11.14 13.51
CA GLY A 326 -19.10 -9.90 13.16
C GLY A 326 -17.79 -9.93 12.38
N THR A 327 -17.76 -10.52 11.18
CA THR A 327 -16.74 -10.17 10.18
C THR A 327 -17.22 -8.92 9.41
N PRO A 328 -16.43 -7.84 9.30
CA PRO A 328 -16.81 -6.71 8.48
C PRO A 328 -17.05 -7.17 7.04
N CYS A 329 -18.26 -6.97 6.51
CA CYS A 329 -18.53 -7.17 5.09
C CYS A 329 -17.81 -6.08 4.27
N LEU A 330 -16.53 -6.32 3.95
CA LEU A 330 -15.81 -5.60 2.87
C LEU A 330 -16.09 -6.23 1.50
N SER A 331 -16.85 -7.31 1.45
CA SER A 331 -17.22 -7.94 0.19
C SER A 331 -18.47 -7.26 -0.37
N GLY A 332 -18.39 -6.74 -1.57
CA GLY A 332 -19.53 -6.27 -2.36
C GLY A 332 -20.56 -7.35 -2.75
N THR A 333 -20.57 -8.47 -2.02
CA THR A 333 -21.64 -9.45 -2.00
C THR A 333 -22.54 -9.08 -0.84
N THR A 334 -23.52 -8.23 -1.11
CA THR A 334 -24.69 -8.09 -0.25
C THR A 334 -25.35 -9.46 -0.18
N ASP A 335 -25.12 -10.19 0.91
CA ASP A 335 -26.16 -11.11 1.37
C ASP A 335 -27.36 -10.19 1.63
N ALA A 336 -28.50 -10.41 0.98
CA ALA A 336 -29.66 -9.49 1.02
C ALA A 336 -30.20 -9.24 2.44
N SER A 337 -29.59 -9.84 3.44
CA SER A 337 -29.94 -9.79 4.86
C SER A 337 -28.98 -8.98 5.73
N SER A 338 -27.85 -8.47 5.22
CA SER A 338 -26.87 -7.75 6.05
C SER A 338 -26.23 -6.58 5.28
N GLU A 339 -26.46 -5.36 5.74
CA GLU A 339 -25.95 -4.14 5.10
C GLU A 339 -25.21 -3.25 6.10
N ALA A 340 -24.01 -2.78 5.73
CA ALA A 340 -23.20 -1.89 6.57
C ALA A 340 -22.58 -0.77 5.76
N TYR A 341 -22.80 0.48 6.20
CA TYR A 341 -22.33 1.68 5.51
C TYR A 341 -21.58 2.61 6.46
N ALA A 342 -20.50 3.19 5.98
CA ALA A 342 -19.85 4.27 6.72
C ALA A 342 -20.76 5.50 6.78
N LEU A 343 -21.27 5.93 5.63
CA LEU A 343 -22.21 7.04 5.47
C LEU A 343 -23.30 6.63 4.49
N SER A 344 -24.55 7.00 4.79
CA SER A 344 -25.72 6.64 4.01
C SER A 344 -26.62 7.88 3.79
N ALA A 345 -26.86 8.26 2.55
CA ALA A 345 -27.80 9.29 2.16
C ALA A 345 -28.93 8.65 1.35
N VAL A 346 -30.16 8.72 1.86
CA VAL A 346 -31.28 8.00 1.29
C VAL A 346 -32.47 8.97 1.07
N ASN A 347 -33.21 8.78 -0.02
CA ASN A 347 -34.46 9.47 -0.29
C ASN A 347 -34.36 11.01 -0.16
N GLY A 348 -33.35 11.62 -0.80
CA GLY A 348 -33.12 13.07 -0.75
C GLY A 348 -32.20 13.55 0.36
N GLY A 349 -31.74 12.65 1.24
CA GLY A 349 -30.77 12.95 2.32
C GLY A 349 -29.45 13.51 1.82
N THR A 350 -28.80 14.31 2.66
CA THR A 350 -27.54 14.97 2.30
C THR A 350 -26.49 14.81 3.40
N ILE A 351 -25.30 14.33 3.04
CA ILE A 351 -24.15 14.26 3.94
C ILE A 351 -22.98 15.05 3.35
N LEU A 352 -22.45 16.02 4.10
CA LEU A 352 -21.34 16.87 3.70
C LEU A 352 -20.17 16.71 4.68
N VAL A 353 -18.99 16.39 4.16
CA VAL A 353 -17.79 16.19 4.99
C VAL A 353 -16.68 17.15 4.54
N ASN A 354 -16.20 17.97 5.49
CA ASN A 354 -15.14 18.96 5.26
C ASN A 354 -15.43 19.82 4.01
N HIS A 355 -16.66 20.32 3.91
CA HIS A 355 -17.10 21.08 2.73
C HIS A 355 -16.27 22.35 2.49
N ASP A 356 -15.80 22.99 3.55
CA ASP A 356 -14.94 24.19 3.50
C ASP A 356 -13.46 23.89 3.17
N ARG A 357 -13.11 22.63 2.98
CA ARG A 357 -11.75 22.15 2.61
C ARG A 357 -10.67 22.58 3.60
N LEU A 358 -10.92 22.44 4.89
CA LEU A 358 -9.96 22.79 5.93
C LEU A 358 -8.70 21.92 5.80
N GLU A 359 -7.54 22.57 5.71
CA GLU A 359 -6.25 21.90 5.46
C GLU A 359 -5.78 20.99 6.61
N ASN A 360 -6.31 21.16 7.79
CA ASN A 360 -6.00 20.35 8.98
C ASN A 360 -7.08 19.32 9.33
N ALA A 361 -8.09 19.15 8.49
CA ALA A 361 -9.15 18.17 8.70
C ALA A 361 -8.74 16.81 8.12
N HIS A 362 -8.53 15.81 8.99
CA HIS A 362 -8.24 14.44 8.58
C HIS A 362 -9.55 13.66 8.38
N VAL A 363 -9.80 13.20 7.16
CA VAL A 363 -10.97 12.40 6.81
C VAL A 363 -10.51 10.97 6.51
N LYS A 364 -10.92 10.01 7.34
CA LYS A 364 -10.55 8.59 7.25
C LYS A 364 -11.80 7.74 7.27
N ILE A 365 -12.13 7.11 6.17
CA ILE A 365 -13.35 6.35 6.02
C ILE A 365 -13.01 4.93 5.56
N GLU A 366 -13.45 3.96 6.32
CA GLU A 366 -13.44 2.54 5.98
C GLU A 366 -14.87 2.02 5.96
N ASN A 367 -15.22 1.25 4.95
CA ASN A 367 -16.52 0.75 4.59
C ASN A 367 -17.23 1.60 3.51
N ASN A 368 -18.34 1.07 2.97
CA ASN A 368 -19.02 1.60 1.79
C ASN A 368 -19.78 2.91 2.09
N LEU A 369 -19.95 3.71 1.04
CA LEU A 369 -20.81 4.89 1.02
C LEU A 369 -22.06 4.57 0.22
N LEU A 370 -23.23 4.94 0.73
CA LEU A 370 -24.50 4.79 0.04
C LEU A 370 -25.10 6.18 -0.29
N SER A 371 -25.52 6.37 -1.54
CA SER A 371 -26.40 7.48 -1.91
C SER A 371 -27.47 7.00 -2.88
N CYS A 372 -28.69 6.86 -2.43
CA CYS A 372 -29.77 6.33 -3.27
C CYS A 372 -31.09 7.04 -3.03
N GLY A 373 -31.96 7.00 -4.04
CA GLY A 373 -33.30 7.53 -3.98
C GLY A 373 -33.40 9.04 -4.20
N ARG A 374 -34.65 9.44 -4.43
CA ARG A 374 -35.09 10.83 -4.60
C ARG A 374 -36.32 11.04 -3.75
N HIS A 375 -36.36 12.07 -2.95
CA HIS A 375 -37.56 12.40 -2.17
C HIS A 375 -38.69 12.93 -3.06
N ASP A 376 -39.83 12.28 -3.02
CA ASP A 376 -40.97 12.56 -3.95
C ASP A 376 -41.48 13.98 -3.83
N ALA A 377 -41.62 14.53 -2.64
CA ALA A 377 -42.19 15.85 -2.42
C ALA A 377 -41.23 17.00 -2.79
N SER A 378 -39.95 16.91 -2.44
CA SER A 378 -38.94 17.93 -2.74
C SER A 378 -38.21 17.72 -4.08
N ASN A 379 -38.39 16.56 -4.71
CA ASN A 379 -37.67 16.14 -5.92
C ASN A 379 -36.14 16.18 -5.78
N ARG A 380 -35.65 16.10 -4.55
CA ARG A 380 -34.22 16.18 -4.21
C ARG A 380 -33.57 14.81 -4.30
N LEU A 381 -32.40 14.73 -4.97
CA LEU A 381 -31.58 13.51 -5.00
C LEU A 381 -30.74 13.42 -3.74
N SER A 382 -30.53 12.21 -3.29
CA SER A 382 -29.56 11.91 -2.23
C SER A 382 -28.14 12.30 -2.60
N LEU A 383 -27.39 12.86 -1.65
CA LEU A 383 -26.05 13.41 -1.87
C LEU A 383 -25.10 13.03 -0.74
N VAL A 384 -23.96 12.44 -1.12
CA VAL A 384 -22.78 12.34 -0.26
C VAL A 384 -21.65 13.15 -0.91
N ASP A 385 -21.11 14.15 -0.20
CA ASP A 385 -20.09 15.07 -0.73
C ASP A 385 -18.93 15.18 0.26
N ILE A 386 -17.73 14.72 -0.13
CA ILE A 386 -16.59 14.55 0.79
C ILE A 386 -15.32 15.16 0.20
N ASN A 387 -14.62 15.97 1.00
CA ASN A 387 -13.28 16.47 0.67
C ASN A 387 -12.21 15.82 1.57
N PHE A 388 -11.30 15.09 0.96
CA PHE A 388 -10.10 14.50 1.57
C PHE A 388 -8.90 15.40 1.28
N VAL A 389 -8.46 16.20 2.23
CA VAL A 389 -7.53 17.31 1.96
C VAL A 389 -6.10 17.00 2.38
N THR A 390 -5.89 16.13 3.38
CA THR A 390 -4.54 15.84 3.92
C THR A 390 -3.98 14.53 3.37
N PRO A 391 -2.64 14.36 3.33
CA PRO A 391 -2.03 13.10 2.89
C PRO A 391 -2.43 11.87 3.73
N GLU A 392 -2.84 12.09 4.98
CA GLU A 392 -3.31 11.05 5.91
C GLU A 392 -4.78 10.71 5.73
N SER A 393 -5.50 11.51 4.92
CA SER A 393 -6.91 11.27 4.60
C SER A 393 -7.04 10.15 3.57
N PHE A 394 -7.99 9.26 3.81
CA PHE A 394 -8.27 8.17 2.88
C PHE A 394 -9.73 7.70 2.93
N PHE A 395 -10.14 7.07 1.83
CA PHE A 395 -11.33 6.27 1.74
C PHE A 395 -10.96 4.85 1.31
N THR A 396 -11.48 3.83 2.01
CA THR A 396 -11.36 2.42 1.62
C THR A 396 -12.74 1.81 1.58
N GLY A 397 -13.26 1.55 0.40
CA GLY A 397 -14.61 1.04 0.19
C GLY A 397 -15.18 1.37 -1.18
N LEU A 398 -16.44 1.04 -1.36
CA LEU A 398 -17.22 1.24 -2.57
C LEU A 398 -18.21 2.38 -2.40
N THR A 399 -18.59 2.98 -3.53
CA THR A 399 -19.73 3.92 -3.61
C THR A 399 -20.91 3.19 -4.23
N LEU A 400 -22.02 3.15 -3.51
CA LEU A 400 -23.24 2.47 -3.92
C LEU A 400 -24.33 3.53 -4.20
N SER A 401 -25.05 3.36 -5.30
CA SER A 401 -26.09 4.29 -5.74
C SER A 401 -27.50 3.70 -5.69
N SER A 402 -27.62 2.43 -5.30
CA SER A 402 -28.88 1.71 -5.12
C SER A 402 -28.75 0.70 -4.00
N THR A 403 -29.84 0.45 -3.28
CA THR A 403 -29.95 -0.67 -2.35
C THR A 403 -30.24 -1.96 -3.11
N SER A 404 -29.96 -3.10 -2.48
CA SER A 404 -30.20 -4.43 -3.06
C SER A 404 -31.71 -4.61 -3.33
N GLY A 405 -32.07 -4.64 -4.62
CA GLY A 405 -33.46 -4.89 -5.07
C GLY A 405 -34.34 -3.67 -5.29
N ALA A 406 -33.85 -2.44 -5.11
CA ALA A 406 -34.61 -1.20 -5.35
C ALA A 406 -34.48 -0.73 -6.80
N THR A 407 -35.60 -0.18 -7.33
CA THR A 407 -35.67 0.50 -8.62
C THR A 407 -35.47 2.02 -8.50
N ASP A 408 -34.95 2.48 -7.39
CA ASP A 408 -34.81 3.87 -7.05
C ASP A 408 -33.82 4.61 -7.96
N SER A 409 -34.05 5.90 -8.15
CA SER A 409 -33.11 6.75 -8.89
C SER A 409 -31.76 6.77 -8.19
N PRO A 410 -30.64 6.61 -8.92
CA PRO A 410 -29.33 6.70 -8.29
C PRO A 410 -29.12 8.07 -7.65
N GLY A 411 -28.59 8.09 -6.44
CA GLY A 411 -28.11 9.30 -5.78
C GLY A 411 -26.78 9.77 -6.36
N THR A 412 -26.20 10.79 -5.76
CA THR A 412 -24.93 11.36 -6.18
C THR A 412 -23.89 11.24 -5.06
N THR A 413 -22.71 10.73 -5.37
CA THR A 413 -21.56 10.74 -4.46
C THR A 413 -20.42 11.52 -5.11
N ASN A 414 -19.99 12.62 -4.48
CA ASN A 414 -18.84 13.40 -4.93
C ASN A 414 -17.66 13.16 -4.00
N LEU A 415 -16.55 12.74 -4.56
CA LEU A 415 -15.30 12.48 -3.84
C LEU A 415 -14.20 13.38 -4.36
N ARG A 416 -13.58 14.17 -3.50
CA ARG A 416 -12.50 15.07 -3.89
C ARG A 416 -11.25 14.81 -3.04
N PHE A 417 -10.15 14.46 -3.71
CA PHE A 417 -8.88 14.12 -3.07
C PHE A 417 -7.81 15.13 -3.44
N PHE A 418 -7.17 15.67 -2.40
CA PHE A 418 -6.13 16.68 -2.51
C PHE A 418 -4.84 16.19 -1.83
N ASN A 419 -3.69 16.74 -2.25
CA ASN A 419 -2.41 16.66 -1.52
C ASN A 419 -1.97 15.23 -1.13
N GLY A 420 -2.25 14.24 -1.95
CA GLY A 420 -1.86 12.85 -1.70
C GLY A 420 -2.88 12.01 -0.92
N ALA A 421 -4.06 12.57 -0.60
CA ALA A 421 -5.17 11.79 -0.07
C ALA A 421 -5.53 10.63 -1.01
N THR A 422 -6.00 9.50 -0.46
CA THR A 422 -6.07 8.25 -1.21
C THR A 422 -7.46 7.60 -1.16
N TRP A 423 -7.95 7.14 -2.31
CA TRP A 423 -9.06 6.20 -2.41
C TRP A 423 -8.53 4.80 -2.74
N ASN A 424 -8.77 3.83 -1.85
CA ASN A 424 -8.53 2.42 -2.09
C ASN A 424 -9.83 1.77 -2.58
N VAL A 425 -9.86 1.33 -3.82
CA VAL A 425 -11.02 0.69 -4.46
C VAL A 425 -10.83 -0.83 -4.45
N PRO A 426 -11.48 -1.57 -3.52
CA PRO A 426 -11.21 -3.00 -3.37
C PRO A 426 -11.83 -3.88 -4.44
N TYR A 427 -12.96 -3.50 -5.02
CA TYR A 427 -13.75 -4.27 -5.99
C TYR A 427 -14.28 -3.37 -7.10
N ASP A 428 -14.90 -3.97 -8.11
CA ASP A 428 -15.60 -3.23 -9.17
C ASP A 428 -16.54 -2.19 -8.56
N ASN A 429 -16.47 -0.97 -9.08
CA ASN A 429 -17.24 0.13 -8.54
C ASN A 429 -17.68 1.12 -9.61
N ARG A 430 -18.87 1.71 -9.43
CA ARG A 430 -19.35 2.82 -10.22
C ARG A 430 -19.67 4.01 -9.32
N LEU A 431 -19.01 5.14 -9.59
CA LEU A 431 -19.22 6.42 -8.91
C LEU A 431 -20.23 7.28 -9.70
N GLU A 432 -21.46 7.37 -9.21
CA GLU A 432 -22.51 8.23 -9.77
C GLU A 432 -22.35 9.69 -9.30
N GLY A 433 -21.24 10.32 -9.65
CA GLY A 433 -20.92 11.68 -9.26
C GLY A 433 -19.58 12.14 -9.76
N GLU A 434 -18.97 13.09 -9.06
CA GLU A 434 -17.67 13.65 -9.40
C GLU A 434 -16.53 12.93 -8.63
N LEU A 435 -15.51 12.51 -9.35
CA LEU A 435 -14.19 12.22 -8.81
C LEU A 435 -13.26 13.39 -9.15
N HIS A 436 -12.92 14.20 -8.17
CA HIS A 436 -12.01 15.32 -8.36
C HIS A 436 -10.64 14.99 -7.75
N LEU A 437 -9.59 15.03 -8.55
CA LEU A 437 -8.24 14.71 -8.11
C LEU A 437 -7.33 15.93 -8.31
N ASN A 438 -6.91 16.55 -7.21
CA ASN A 438 -5.86 17.57 -7.23
C ASN A 438 -4.64 17.04 -6.46
N ASN A 439 -3.75 16.33 -7.16
CA ASN A 439 -2.69 15.51 -6.58
C ASN A 439 -3.20 14.44 -5.59
N GLY A 440 -4.42 13.94 -5.79
CA GLY A 440 -5.00 12.82 -5.05
C GLY A 440 -4.63 11.47 -5.69
N ASN A 441 -4.81 10.38 -4.94
CA ASN A 441 -4.46 9.03 -5.37
C ASN A 441 -5.71 8.14 -5.44
N VAL A 442 -5.76 7.26 -6.43
CA VAL A 442 -6.73 6.16 -6.53
C VAL A 442 -5.96 4.85 -6.72
N ILE A 443 -6.20 3.87 -5.87
CA ILE A 443 -5.52 2.57 -5.91
C ILE A 443 -6.56 1.48 -6.15
N LEU A 444 -6.46 0.80 -7.28
CA LEU A 444 -7.39 -0.27 -7.65
C LEU A 444 -6.90 -1.62 -7.12
N GLY A 445 -7.83 -2.41 -6.60
CA GLY A 445 -7.59 -3.78 -6.16
C GLY A 445 -6.68 -3.92 -4.94
N HIS A 446 -6.67 -2.95 -4.04
CA HIS A 446 -5.84 -2.95 -2.85
C HIS A 446 -6.67 -2.77 -1.57
N VAL A 447 -6.41 -3.62 -0.59
CA VAL A 447 -7.03 -3.56 0.75
C VAL A 447 -5.92 -3.44 1.80
N PRO A 448 -5.65 -2.24 2.35
CA PRO A 448 -4.52 -1.99 3.25
C PRO A 448 -4.49 -2.86 4.52
N SER A 449 -5.65 -3.33 4.98
CA SER A 449 -5.81 -4.10 6.22
C SER A 449 -5.71 -5.62 6.04
N SER A 450 -5.59 -6.14 4.80
CA SER A 450 -5.52 -7.58 4.56
C SER A 450 -4.08 -8.10 4.59
N ILE A 451 -3.89 -9.38 4.97
CA ILE A 451 -2.59 -10.07 4.95
C ILE A 451 -2.07 -10.18 3.51
N GLU A 452 -2.97 -10.35 2.54
CA GLU A 452 -2.72 -10.20 1.11
C GLU A 452 -3.31 -8.85 0.69
N SER A 453 -2.48 -7.83 0.62
CA SER A 453 -2.90 -6.46 0.32
C SER A 453 -3.49 -6.28 -1.08
N ASP A 454 -3.23 -7.21 -2.00
CA ASP A 454 -3.75 -7.16 -3.38
C ASP A 454 -4.76 -8.29 -3.60
N ILE A 455 -5.96 -7.94 -4.06
CA ILE A 455 -6.99 -8.91 -4.41
C ILE A 455 -6.61 -9.71 -5.68
N PRO A 456 -7.06 -10.98 -5.81
CA PRO A 456 -6.59 -11.86 -6.88
C PRO A 456 -7.31 -11.72 -8.23
N PHE A 457 -8.09 -10.68 -8.44
CA PHE A 457 -8.83 -10.41 -9.70
C PHE A 457 -8.73 -8.93 -10.10
N ALA A 458 -9.07 -8.64 -11.35
CA ALA A 458 -9.10 -7.29 -11.89
C ALA A 458 -10.20 -6.44 -11.26
N VAL A 459 -9.99 -5.12 -11.18
CA VAL A 459 -10.98 -4.15 -10.70
C VAL A 459 -11.29 -3.14 -11.80
N ASN A 460 -12.59 -2.95 -12.04
CA ASN A 460 -13.11 -1.95 -12.95
C ASN A 460 -13.69 -0.79 -12.14
N LEU A 461 -13.14 0.40 -12.33
CA LEU A 461 -13.69 1.64 -11.78
C LEU A 461 -14.38 2.43 -12.87
N GLU A 462 -15.68 2.66 -12.72
CA GLU A 462 -16.45 3.54 -13.56
C GLU A 462 -16.73 4.85 -12.83
N VAL A 463 -16.50 5.99 -13.46
CA VAL A 463 -16.68 7.32 -12.89
C VAL A 463 -17.53 8.16 -13.83
N LYS A 464 -18.59 8.76 -13.31
CA LYS A 464 -19.43 9.62 -14.13
C LYS A 464 -18.72 10.90 -14.59
N ASN A 465 -18.07 11.62 -13.66
CA ASN A 465 -17.31 12.82 -13.97
C ASN A 465 -15.93 12.76 -13.31
N LEU A 466 -14.88 12.69 -14.12
CA LEU A 466 -13.48 12.78 -13.67
C LEU A 466 -12.96 14.19 -13.93
N THR A 467 -12.43 14.87 -12.90
CA THR A 467 -11.92 16.24 -12.99
C THR A 467 -10.64 16.44 -12.21
N GLY A 468 -9.95 17.57 -12.41
CA GLY A 468 -8.79 18.00 -11.63
C GLY A 468 -7.46 17.80 -12.32
N GLU A 469 -6.37 17.95 -11.56
CA GLU A 469 -5.00 17.95 -12.08
C GLU A 469 -4.07 17.11 -11.20
N GLY A 470 -3.16 16.35 -11.83
CA GLY A 470 -2.13 15.60 -11.11
C GLY A 470 -2.64 14.38 -10.35
N GLY A 471 -3.88 13.94 -10.59
CA GLY A 471 -4.42 12.71 -9.99
C GLY A 471 -3.59 11.49 -10.39
N LEU A 472 -3.36 10.57 -9.44
CA LEU A 472 -2.55 9.37 -9.65
C LEU A 472 -3.40 8.11 -9.50
N PHE A 473 -3.54 7.37 -10.59
CA PHE A 473 -4.19 6.05 -10.62
C PHE A 473 -3.13 4.94 -10.53
N SER A 474 -3.15 4.17 -9.46
CA SER A 474 -2.34 2.96 -9.32
C SER A 474 -3.15 1.76 -9.77
N MET A 475 -2.72 1.13 -10.85
CA MET A 475 -3.42 0.04 -11.53
C MET A 475 -2.50 -1.18 -11.67
N ARG A 476 -3.07 -2.37 -11.76
CA ARG A 476 -2.34 -3.62 -11.90
C ARG A 476 -2.50 -4.18 -13.32
N VAL A 477 -1.39 -4.70 -13.83
CA VAL A 477 -1.32 -5.48 -15.07
C VAL A 477 -0.49 -6.71 -14.76
N ASP A 478 -1.11 -7.89 -14.69
CA ASP A 478 -0.45 -9.15 -14.36
C ASP A 478 -1.04 -10.30 -15.19
N LYS A 479 -0.27 -10.74 -16.18
CA LYS A 479 -0.67 -11.84 -17.07
C LYS A 479 -0.81 -13.18 -16.33
N SER A 480 0.07 -13.44 -15.38
CA SER A 480 0.12 -14.72 -14.66
C SER A 480 -1.15 -14.97 -13.85
N ARG A 481 -1.82 -13.89 -13.43
CA ARG A 481 -3.08 -13.89 -12.68
C ARG A 481 -4.28 -13.46 -13.52
N GLU A 482 -4.11 -13.15 -14.80
CA GLU A 482 -5.14 -12.58 -15.69
C GLU A 482 -5.77 -11.28 -15.14
N ILE A 483 -4.95 -10.46 -14.46
CA ILE A 483 -5.38 -9.19 -13.88
C ILE A 483 -5.03 -8.04 -14.82
N THR A 484 -6.04 -7.23 -15.17
CA THR A 484 -5.87 -5.91 -15.78
C THR A 484 -6.94 -5.00 -15.20
N ASP A 485 -6.54 -4.09 -14.33
CA ASP A 485 -7.45 -3.09 -13.79
C ASP A 485 -7.83 -2.08 -14.87
N HIS A 486 -9.06 -1.56 -14.81
CA HIS A 486 -9.59 -0.67 -15.83
C HIS A 486 -10.30 0.54 -15.21
N LEU A 487 -10.15 1.71 -15.83
CA LEU A 487 -10.86 2.95 -15.50
C LEU A 487 -11.74 3.36 -16.68
N THR A 488 -13.00 3.60 -16.43
CA THR A 488 -13.90 4.24 -17.41
C THR A 488 -14.43 5.56 -16.84
N ALA A 489 -14.32 6.66 -17.57
CA ALA A 489 -14.93 7.92 -17.22
C ALA A 489 -15.99 8.30 -18.30
N ASP A 490 -17.23 8.55 -17.88
CA ASP A 490 -18.27 9.01 -18.80
C ASP A 490 -17.89 10.39 -19.36
N THR A 491 -17.41 11.28 -18.48
CA THR A 491 -16.79 12.56 -18.87
C THR A 491 -15.47 12.71 -18.12
N GLY A 492 -14.37 12.97 -18.85
CA GLY A 492 -13.05 13.16 -18.27
C GLY A 492 -12.43 14.51 -18.66
N THR A 493 -11.89 15.25 -17.71
CA THR A 493 -11.13 16.49 -17.93
C THR A 493 -9.87 16.53 -17.05
N GLY A 494 -8.88 17.33 -17.50
CA GLY A 494 -7.64 17.53 -16.77
C GLY A 494 -6.53 16.56 -17.11
N SER A 495 -5.40 16.63 -16.38
CA SER A 495 -4.24 15.79 -16.62
C SER A 495 -3.90 14.91 -15.43
N HIS A 496 -3.80 13.61 -15.67
CA HIS A 496 -3.65 12.61 -14.64
C HIS A 496 -2.46 11.68 -14.92
N LYS A 497 -2.03 10.97 -13.91
CA LYS A 497 -0.92 10.03 -13.98
C LYS A 497 -1.39 8.60 -13.72
N VAL A 498 -0.70 7.65 -14.33
CA VAL A 498 -0.91 6.23 -14.11
C VAL A 498 0.37 5.62 -13.57
N ARG A 499 0.26 4.91 -12.47
CA ARG A 499 1.33 4.10 -11.89
C ARG A 499 1.01 2.63 -12.14
N LEU A 500 1.94 1.94 -12.81
CA LEU A 500 1.87 0.49 -13.05
C LEU A 500 3.03 -0.17 -12.32
N ARG A 501 2.78 -1.30 -11.70
CA ARG A 501 3.82 -2.11 -11.07
C ARG A 501 4.49 -3.00 -12.09
N SER A 502 5.78 -2.88 -12.27
CA SER A 502 6.59 -3.70 -13.18
C SER A 502 6.58 -5.18 -12.78
N THR A 503 6.37 -6.08 -13.75
CA THR A 503 6.42 -7.53 -13.56
C THR A 503 7.37 -8.19 -14.56
N GLY A 504 7.74 -9.44 -14.31
CA GLY A 504 8.57 -10.24 -15.24
C GLY A 504 7.78 -10.92 -16.34
N ASP A 505 6.45 -10.85 -16.32
CA ASP A 505 5.58 -11.45 -17.33
C ASP A 505 5.27 -10.45 -18.44
N GLU A 506 5.20 -10.95 -19.68
CA GLU A 506 4.75 -10.15 -20.82
C GLU A 506 3.24 -9.93 -20.76
N PRO A 507 2.72 -8.73 -21.06
CA PRO A 507 1.31 -8.56 -21.36
C PRO A 507 0.89 -9.45 -22.52
N THR A 508 -0.36 -9.92 -22.53
CA THR A 508 -0.85 -10.80 -23.61
C THR A 508 -0.87 -10.12 -24.98
N GLU A 509 -0.90 -10.92 -26.01
CA GLU A 509 -0.59 -10.64 -27.41
C GLU A 509 -1.33 -9.49 -28.09
N ALA A 510 -2.45 -9.04 -27.58
CA ALA A 510 -2.97 -7.80 -28.06
C ALA A 510 -2.10 -6.73 -27.43
N SER A 511 -1.17 -6.20 -28.18
CA SER A 511 -0.42 -4.99 -27.94
C SER A 511 -1.29 -3.80 -27.45
N LEU A 512 -2.54 -4.02 -27.22
CA LEU A 512 -3.62 -3.09 -26.92
C LEU A 512 -4.32 -3.52 -25.62
N MET A 513 -3.59 -3.51 -24.49
CA MET A 513 -4.26 -3.60 -23.21
C MET A 513 -4.86 -2.24 -22.90
N SER A 514 -6.14 -2.08 -23.17
CA SER A 514 -6.90 -0.92 -22.76
C SER A 514 -6.89 -0.84 -21.23
N LEU A 515 -6.38 0.27 -20.70
CA LEU A 515 -6.36 0.54 -19.27
C LEU A 515 -7.41 1.60 -18.91
N ILE A 516 -7.66 2.55 -19.80
CA ILE A 516 -8.52 3.69 -19.52
C ILE A 516 -9.36 4.01 -20.75
N ASP A 517 -10.64 4.22 -20.52
CA ASP A 517 -11.57 4.77 -21.47
C ASP A 517 -12.17 6.08 -20.96
N THR A 518 -12.17 7.12 -21.77
CA THR A 518 -13.02 8.30 -21.56
C THR A 518 -14.03 8.38 -22.68
N LEU A 519 -15.32 8.41 -22.32
CA LEU A 519 -16.37 8.43 -23.34
C LEU A 519 -16.57 9.83 -23.92
N GLN A 520 -16.28 10.86 -23.12
CA GLN A 520 -16.31 12.28 -23.53
C GLN A 520 -15.25 13.08 -22.76
N GLY A 521 -14.89 14.26 -23.29
CA GLY A 521 -13.98 15.20 -22.63
C GLY A 521 -12.56 15.17 -23.18
N ASP A 522 -11.66 15.86 -22.49
CA ASP A 522 -10.27 16.10 -22.92
C ASP A 522 -9.23 15.66 -21.88
N ALA A 523 -9.61 14.76 -20.98
CA ALA A 523 -8.66 14.23 -20.00
C ALA A 523 -7.44 13.60 -20.68
N THR A 524 -6.29 13.79 -20.09
CA THR A 524 -5.02 13.20 -20.54
C THR A 524 -4.39 12.36 -19.45
N PHE A 525 -3.73 11.27 -19.86
CA PHE A 525 -3.06 10.36 -18.93
C PHE A 525 -1.63 10.11 -19.38
N ALA A 526 -0.71 10.03 -18.43
CA ALA A 526 0.69 9.69 -18.66
C ALA A 526 1.22 8.76 -17.56
N LEU A 527 2.18 7.91 -17.89
CA LEU A 527 2.86 7.11 -16.87
C LEU A 527 3.66 8.01 -15.92
N GLU A 528 3.59 7.72 -14.62
CA GLU A 528 4.24 8.53 -13.58
C GLU A 528 5.77 8.51 -13.67
N THR A 529 6.35 7.34 -13.91
CA THR A 529 7.80 7.10 -13.88
C THR A 529 8.44 6.96 -15.26
N GLY A 530 7.70 7.29 -16.34
CA GLY A 530 8.09 6.98 -17.72
C GLY A 530 7.64 5.57 -18.10
N PRO A 531 8.24 4.93 -19.13
CA PRO A 531 7.77 3.65 -19.64
C PRO A 531 7.63 2.58 -18.57
N ALA A 532 6.53 1.84 -18.58
CA ALA A 532 6.32 0.69 -17.72
C ALA A 532 7.16 -0.51 -18.19
N GLU A 533 7.64 -1.35 -17.28
CA GLU A 533 8.48 -2.49 -17.60
C GLU A 533 7.75 -3.80 -17.34
N PHE A 534 7.44 -4.55 -18.41
CA PHE A 534 6.82 -5.87 -18.35
C PHE A 534 7.65 -6.88 -19.13
N GLY A 535 7.97 -7.99 -18.49
CA GLY A 535 8.77 -9.03 -19.10
C GLY A 535 10.06 -8.50 -19.72
N LEU A 536 10.21 -8.69 -21.03
CA LEU A 536 11.38 -8.29 -21.78
C LEU A 536 11.42 -6.81 -22.13
N TYR A 537 10.26 -6.13 -22.23
CA TYR A 537 10.16 -4.85 -22.92
C TYR A 537 9.67 -3.72 -22.02
N ARG A 538 9.84 -2.51 -22.53
CA ARG A 538 9.23 -1.29 -22.02
C ARG A 538 7.99 -0.95 -22.84
N TYR A 539 7.03 -0.32 -22.17
CA TYR A 539 5.74 0.07 -22.73
C TYR A 539 5.42 1.50 -22.38
N ASP A 540 4.97 2.27 -23.36
CA ASP A 540 4.42 3.60 -23.17
C ASP A 540 2.89 3.54 -23.10
N LEU A 541 2.28 4.47 -22.37
CA LEU A 541 0.85 4.68 -22.40
C LEU A 541 0.52 5.61 -23.57
N VAL A 542 -0.18 5.08 -24.55
CA VAL A 542 -0.59 5.82 -25.75
C VAL A 542 -2.11 5.85 -25.85
N SER A 543 -2.65 6.78 -26.62
CA SER A 543 -4.09 6.91 -26.81
C SER A 543 -4.52 6.84 -28.26
N THR A 544 -5.75 6.38 -28.48
CA THR A 544 -6.46 6.47 -29.75
C THR A 544 -7.86 7.00 -29.51
N SER A 545 -8.35 7.84 -30.43
CA SER A 545 -9.69 8.41 -30.33
C SER A 545 -10.57 7.90 -31.47
N GLU A 546 -11.79 7.49 -31.13
CA GLU A 546 -12.82 7.09 -32.07
C GLU A 546 -14.13 7.84 -31.74
N GLY A 547 -14.45 8.88 -32.52
CA GLY A 547 -15.49 9.83 -32.19
C GLY A 547 -15.12 10.63 -30.92
N ASP A 548 -16.03 10.67 -29.95
CA ASP A 548 -15.82 11.34 -28.65
C ASP A 548 -15.09 10.46 -27.64
N LYS A 549 -14.97 9.14 -27.92
CA LYS A 549 -14.29 8.19 -27.05
C LYS A 549 -12.80 8.22 -27.28
N THR A 550 -12.02 8.33 -26.20
CA THR A 550 -10.57 8.12 -26.21
C THR A 550 -10.20 6.94 -25.32
N THR A 551 -9.39 6.04 -25.86
CA THR A 551 -8.90 4.84 -25.18
C THR A 551 -7.39 4.94 -24.99
N TRP A 552 -6.88 4.77 -23.77
CA TRP A 552 -5.45 4.64 -23.46
C TRP A 552 -5.07 3.20 -23.25
N TYR A 553 -3.98 2.80 -23.89
CA TYR A 553 -3.47 1.43 -23.86
C TYR A 553 -1.94 1.41 -23.83
N LEU A 554 -1.37 0.28 -23.44
CA LEU A 554 0.06 0.07 -23.42
C LEU A 554 0.55 -0.36 -24.80
N ASP A 555 1.53 0.38 -25.35
CA ASP A 555 2.24 0.02 -26.57
C ASP A 555 3.74 -0.13 -26.31
N ARG A 556 4.40 -1.03 -27.05
CA ARG A 556 5.84 -1.23 -26.90
C ARG A 556 6.61 0.03 -27.28
N THR A 557 7.45 0.49 -26.37
CA THR A 557 8.37 1.60 -26.67
C THR A 557 9.29 1.19 -27.82
N GLN A 558 9.22 1.92 -28.92
CA GLN A 558 10.16 1.79 -30.00
C GLN A 558 11.26 2.83 -29.79
N THR A 559 12.53 2.39 -29.81
CA THR A 559 13.64 3.35 -29.86
C THR A 559 13.49 4.20 -31.12
N PRO A 560 13.43 5.54 -31.01
CA PRO A 560 13.38 6.39 -32.21
C PRO A 560 14.52 6.03 -33.14
N ASP A 561 14.23 5.92 -34.43
CA ASP A 561 15.27 5.83 -35.47
C ASP A 561 16.17 7.07 -35.32
N PRO A 562 17.48 6.95 -35.13
CA PRO A 562 18.34 8.10 -35.11
C PRO A 562 18.15 8.81 -36.46
N ASP A 563 17.75 10.07 -36.38
CA ASP A 563 17.43 10.97 -37.51
C ASP A 563 18.37 10.70 -38.69
N PRO A 564 17.87 10.30 -39.83
CA PRO A 564 18.75 9.98 -40.96
C PRO A 564 19.57 11.23 -41.26
N ASP A 565 20.90 11.12 -41.10
CA ASP A 565 21.84 12.19 -41.42
C ASP A 565 21.55 12.66 -42.87
N PRO A 566 21.18 13.94 -43.08
CA PRO A 566 20.86 14.44 -44.43
C PRO A 566 22.04 14.42 -45.42
N ASN A 567 23.20 13.92 -44.99
CA ASN A 567 24.37 13.78 -45.85
C ASN A 567 24.88 12.33 -45.88
N PRO A 568 24.53 11.53 -46.93
CA PRO A 568 25.05 10.18 -47.02
C PRO A 568 26.59 10.20 -47.18
N PRO A 569 27.33 9.51 -46.32
CA PRO A 569 28.79 9.39 -46.47
C PRO A 569 29.08 8.60 -47.76
N GLY A 570 30.11 9.02 -48.47
CA GLY A 570 30.60 8.35 -49.67
C GLY A 570 30.99 6.88 -49.40
N PRO A 571 31.22 6.06 -50.42
CA PRO A 571 31.33 4.62 -50.35
C PRO A 571 32.60 4.19 -49.58
N GLY A 572 32.47 3.95 -48.29
CA GLY A 572 33.43 3.28 -47.44
C GLY A 572 32.73 2.10 -46.73
N PRO A 573 33.42 0.98 -46.43
CA PRO A 573 32.80 -0.17 -45.77
C PRO A 573 32.68 0.10 -44.25
N ASP A 574 31.77 0.96 -43.90
CA ASP A 574 31.34 1.06 -42.50
C ASP A 574 29.98 0.37 -42.39
N PRO A 575 29.82 -0.68 -41.57
CA PRO A 575 28.49 -1.18 -41.33
C PRO A 575 27.75 -0.09 -40.59
N GLY A 576 26.73 0.46 -41.25
CA GLY A 576 25.85 1.49 -40.72
C GLY A 576 25.32 1.11 -39.33
N PRO A 577 24.86 2.06 -38.53
CA PRO A 577 24.32 1.77 -37.18
C PRO A 577 23.26 0.69 -37.31
N ASN A 578 23.37 -0.33 -36.47
CA ASN A 578 22.34 -1.37 -36.34
C ASN A 578 20.98 -0.70 -36.19
N PRO A 579 19.94 -1.21 -36.84
CA PRO A 579 18.59 -0.71 -36.65
C PRO A 579 18.29 -0.67 -35.14
N PRO A 580 17.56 0.35 -34.67
CA PRO A 580 17.26 0.48 -33.25
C PRO A 580 16.59 -0.81 -32.78
N GLY A 581 17.23 -1.50 -31.84
CA GLY A 581 16.69 -2.70 -31.23
C GLY A 581 15.54 -2.36 -30.29
N PRO A 582 14.71 -3.33 -29.92
CA PRO A 582 13.65 -3.12 -28.95
C PRO A 582 14.20 -2.58 -27.62
N ASP A 583 13.46 -1.67 -26.98
CA ASP A 583 13.86 -1.10 -25.70
C ASP A 583 13.55 -2.11 -24.58
N TYR A 584 14.58 -2.81 -24.14
CA TYR A 584 14.48 -3.87 -23.14
C TYR A 584 14.28 -3.31 -21.73
N SER A 585 13.48 -3.99 -20.92
CA SER A 585 13.33 -3.74 -19.48
C SER A 585 14.66 -3.88 -18.73
N ASN A 586 14.78 -3.24 -17.58
CA ASN A 586 16.00 -3.33 -16.78
C ASN A 586 16.31 -4.77 -16.33
N SER A 587 15.28 -5.58 -16.02
CA SER A 587 15.48 -7.00 -15.71
C SER A 587 15.96 -7.80 -16.93
N ALA A 588 15.41 -7.56 -18.10
CA ALA A 588 15.87 -8.18 -19.35
C ALA A 588 17.32 -7.78 -19.66
N ARG A 589 17.67 -6.50 -19.56
CA ARG A 589 19.04 -6.02 -19.78
C ARG A 589 20.05 -6.67 -18.83
N ALA A 590 19.68 -6.84 -17.55
CA ALA A 590 20.51 -7.54 -16.57
C ALA A 590 20.71 -9.02 -16.94
N VAL A 591 19.64 -9.69 -17.34
CA VAL A 591 19.67 -11.08 -17.80
C VAL A 591 20.53 -11.22 -19.05
N LEU A 592 20.24 -10.45 -20.11
CA LEU A 592 20.96 -10.51 -21.37
C LEU A 592 22.45 -10.22 -21.20
N ALA A 593 22.83 -9.37 -20.26
CA ALA A 593 24.22 -9.09 -19.93
C ALA A 593 24.89 -10.26 -19.18
N LEU A 594 24.26 -10.77 -18.10
CA LEU A 594 24.94 -11.63 -17.12
C LEU A 594 24.70 -13.12 -17.30
N THR A 595 23.72 -13.53 -18.11
CA THR A 595 23.42 -14.95 -18.39
C THR A 595 24.24 -15.53 -19.55
N SER A 596 24.99 -14.70 -20.26
CA SER A 596 25.92 -15.18 -21.28
C SER A 596 27.04 -16.03 -20.63
N LEU A 597 26.99 -17.35 -20.84
CA LEU A 597 27.99 -18.28 -20.33
C LEU A 597 29.34 -18.10 -21.04
N ALA A 598 29.38 -17.36 -22.13
CA ALA A 598 30.65 -16.97 -22.79
C ALA A 598 31.57 -16.21 -21.86
N SER A 599 31.05 -15.45 -20.89
CA SER A 599 31.88 -14.78 -19.85
C SER A 599 32.66 -15.80 -19.00
N GLN A 600 32.07 -16.97 -18.70
CA GLN A 600 32.73 -18.07 -17.99
C GLN A 600 33.79 -18.76 -18.87
N GLY A 601 33.48 -18.92 -20.15
CA GLY A 601 34.46 -19.41 -21.15
C GLY A 601 35.67 -18.49 -21.23
N MET A 602 35.47 -17.17 -21.27
CA MET A 602 36.58 -16.20 -21.25
C MET A 602 37.40 -16.26 -19.96
N GLN A 603 36.75 -16.43 -18.81
CA GLN A 603 37.44 -16.62 -17.52
C GLN A 603 38.28 -17.91 -17.50
N TYR A 604 37.75 -19.01 -18.04
CA TYR A 604 38.48 -20.26 -18.18
C TYR A 604 39.76 -20.07 -18.99
N VAL A 605 39.66 -19.53 -20.20
CA VAL A 605 40.84 -19.27 -21.04
C VAL A 605 41.82 -18.30 -20.37
N SER A 606 41.33 -17.34 -19.56
CA SER A 606 42.19 -16.47 -18.77
C SER A 606 42.92 -17.24 -17.65
N SER A 607 42.27 -18.20 -16.99
CA SER A 607 42.88 -19.04 -15.97
C SER A 607 43.99 -19.94 -16.53
N LEU A 608 43.79 -20.50 -17.75
CA LEU A 608 44.83 -21.22 -18.45
C LEU A 608 46.07 -20.36 -18.72
N SER A 609 45.88 -19.05 -19.01
CA SER A 609 47.00 -18.12 -19.16
C SER A 609 47.77 -17.90 -17.86
N ASP A 610 47.09 -17.92 -16.71
CA ASP A 610 47.74 -17.83 -15.42
C ASP A 610 48.52 -19.12 -15.05
N LEU A 611 47.91 -20.28 -15.31
CA LEU A 611 48.57 -21.58 -15.12
C LEU A 611 49.78 -21.70 -16.02
N ARG A 612 49.72 -21.29 -17.30
CA ARG A 612 50.85 -21.24 -18.23
C ARG A 612 52.04 -20.45 -17.68
N LYS A 613 51.82 -19.35 -16.96
CA LYS A 613 52.89 -18.58 -16.34
C LYS A 613 53.63 -19.45 -15.28
N ARG A 614 52.92 -20.27 -14.51
CA ARG A 614 53.51 -21.23 -13.59
C ARG A 614 54.29 -22.31 -14.33
N LEU A 615 53.72 -22.98 -15.30
CA LEU A 615 54.35 -24.03 -16.08
C LEU A 615 55.62 -23.52 -16.80
N GLY A 616 55.61 -22.28 -17.29
CA GLY A 616 56.80 -21.63 -17.85
C GLY A 616 57.92 -21.34 -16.81
N GLU A 617 57.56 -21.14 -15.54
CA GLU A 617 58.54 -20.99 -14.45
C GLU A 617 59.20 -22.33 -14.15
N VAL A 618 58.40 -23.37 -13.97
CA VAL A 618 58.91 -24.73 -13.67
C VAL A 618 59.76 -25.31 -14.81
N ARG A 619 59.41 -25.05 -16.04
CA ARG A 619 60.16 -25.49 -17.21
C ARG A 619 61.61 -24.99 -17.25
N ARG A 620 61.88 -23.85 -16.60
CA ARG A 620 63.22 -23.22 -16.61
C ARG A 620 64.03 -23.45 -15.33
N ASP A 621 63.38 -23.54 -14.18
CA ASP A 621 64.04 -23.49 -12.86
C ASP A 621 64.02 -24.82 -12.14
N GLU A 622 63.49 -25.92 -12.70
CA GLU A 622 63.41 -27.29 -12.11
C GLU A 622 62.83 -27.34 -10.67
N ASN A 623 62.26 -26.23 -10.19
CA ASN A 623 61.68 -26.14 -8.86
C ASN A 623 60.19 -26.59 -8.91
N ASP A 624 59.95 -27.80 -8.43
CA ASP A 624 58.62 -28.34 -8.16
C ASP A 624 58.18 -28.09 -6.70
N GLY A 625 56.93 -28.32 -6.38
CA GLY A 625 56.38 -28.25 -5.05
C GLY A 625 55.12 -27.36 -4.92
N LEU A 626 54.91 -26.89 -3.69
CA LEU A 626 53.76 -26.03 -3.38
C LEU A 626 53.93 -24.63 -3.97
N TRP A 627 52.84 -24.10 -4.57
CA TRP A 627 52.84 -22.76 -5.09
C TRP A 627 51.51 -22.05 -4.80
N VAL A 628 51.54 -20.74 -4.74
CA VAL A 628 50.37 -19.87 -4.54
C VAL A 628 50.39 -18.73 -5.56
N ARG A 629 49.22 -18.36 -6.07
CA ARG A 629 49.08 -17.24 -7.00
C ARG A 629 47.84 -16.44 -6.71
N ALA A 630 47.95 -15.11 -6.71
CA ALA A 630 46.83 -14.16 -6.67
C ALA A 630 46.85 -13.29 -7.93
N VAL A 631 45.68 -13.09 -8.51
CA VAL A 631 45.50 -12.28 -9.74
C VAL A 631 44.31 -11.37 -9.59
N ALA A 632 44.47 -10.10 -9.97
CA ALA A 632 43.37 -9.16 -10.12
C ALA A 632 43.30 -8.73 -11.59
N ALA A 633 42.08 -8.74 -12.15
CA ALA A 633 41.84 -8.36 -13.54
C ALA A 633 40.61 -7.46 -13.64
N LYS A 634 40.63 -6.60 -14.66
CA LYS A 634 39.44 -5.80 -15.04
C LYS A 634 39.20 -6.04 -16.52
N ASP A 635 37.98 -6.47 -16.82
CA ASP A 635 37.57 -6.83 -18.18
C ASP A 635 36.31 -6.04 -18.56
N ARG A 636 36.17 -5.74 -19.86
CA ARG A 636 34.93 -5.32 -20.48
C ARG A 636 34.34 -6.52 -21.17
N MET A 637 33.14 -6.87 -20.78
CA MET A 637 32.40 -8.02 -21.30
C MET A 637 31.22 -7.55 -22.13
N THR A 638 30.80 -8.38 -23.07
CA THR A 638 29.58 -8.20 -23.85
C THR A 638 28.72 -9.44 -23.67
N GLY A 639 27.47 -9.27 -23.29
CA GLY A 639 26.44 -10.30 -23.23
C GLY A 639 25.62 -10.38 -24.51
N PHE A 640 24.46 -10.99 -24.45
CA PHE A 640 23.52 -11.05 -25.56
C PHE A 640 23.09 -9.64 -25.98
N GLU A 641 22.65 -9.46 -27.22
CA GLU A 641 22.19 -8.19 -27.80
C GLU A 641 23.17 -7.02 -27.58
N GLY A 642 24.45 -7.30 -27.53
CA GLY A 642 25.48 -6.28 -27.36
C GLY A 642 25.52 -5.63 -25.98
N MET A 643 24.85 -6.19 -24.98
CA MET A 643 24.81 -5.64 -23.61
C MET A 643 26.19 -5.64 -22.97
N ARG A 644 26.79 -4.46 -22.76
CA ARG A 644 28.14 -4.28 -22.25
C ARG A 644 28.17 -4.09 -20.75
N PHE A 645 29.12 -4.74 -20.09
CA PHE A 645 29.35 -4.58 -18.66
C PHE A 645 30.84 -4.64 -18.30
N LYS A 646 31.19 -4.07 -17.17
CA LYS A 646 32.54 -4.14 -16.60
C LYS A 646 32.58 -5.22 -15.55
N GLN A 647 33.64 -6.05 -15.59
CA GLN A 647 33.91 -7.10 -14.61
C GLN A 647 35.25 -6.87 -13.93
N THR A 648 35.28 -6.91 -12.60
CA THR A 648 36.49 -6.97 -11.79
C THR A 648 36.57 -8.34 -11.18
N SER A 649 37.66 -9.05 -11.47
CA SER A 649 37.89 -10.42 -11.03
C SER A 649 39.07 -10.47 -10.07
N TYR A 650 38.92 -11.20 -8.96
CA TYR A 650 39.98 -11.56 -8.04
C TYR A 650 40.08 -13.08 -8.04
N ARG A 651 41.26 -13.62 -8.38
CA ARG A 651 41.51 -15.06 -8.44
C ARG A 651 42.63 -15.43 -7.49
N PHE A 652 42.49 -16.56 -6.83
CA PHE A 652 43.44 -17.12 -5.92
C PHE A 652 43.60 -18.60 -6.23
N ASN A 653 44.81 -19.03 -6.47
CA ASN A 653 45.16 -20.42 -6.77
C ASN A 653 46.20 -20.96 -5.78
N VAL A 654 46.01 -22.18 -5.33
CA VAL A 654 46.96 -22.95 -4.54
C VAL A 654 47.17 -24.27 -5.25
N GLY A 655 48.40 -24.60 -5.57
CA GLY A 655 48.70 -25.81 -6.32
C GLY A 655 50.00 -26.48 -5.84
N PHE A 656 50.15 -27.72 -6.25
CA PHE A 656 51.34 -28.54 -6.06
C PHE A 656 51.67 -29.20 -7.37
N ASP A 657 53.01 -29.24 -7.68
CA ASP A 657 53.51 -29.95 -8.82
C ASP A 657 54.75 -30.76 -8.43
N HIS A 658 55.01 -31.85 -9.17
CA HIS A 658 56.11 -32.79 -8.98
C HIS A 658 56.68 -33.19 -10.32
N ALA A 659 57.99 -33.07 -10.41
CA ALA A 659 58.76 -33.44 -11.57
C ALA A 659 59.30 -34.93 -11.49
N SER A 660 59.07 -35.65 -12.58
CA SER A 660 59.53 -37.06 -12.72
C SER A 660 60.06 -37.26 -14.12
N GLY A 661 61.40 -37.22 -14.26
CA GLY A 661 62.06 -37.28 -15.56
C GLY A 661 61.65 -36.14 -16.50
N PRO A 662 61.24 -36.41 -17.76
CA PRO A 662 60.77 -35.38 -18.67
C PRO A 662 59.40 -34.86 -18.36
N TRP A 663 58.67 -35.45 -17.41
CA TRP A 663 57.34 -35.11 -17.05
C TRP A 663 57.27 -34.27 -15.79
N LEU A 664 56.31 -33.34 -15.75
CA LEU A 664 55.83 -32.65 -14.58
C LEU A 664 54.34 -32.90 -14.45
N PHE A 665 53.90 -33.38 -13.31
CA PHE A 665 52.49 -33.56 -12.98
C PHE A 665 52.10 -32.61 -11.84
N GLY A 666 50.90 -32.06 -11.89
CA GLY A 666 50.41 -31.21 -10.84
C GLY A 666 48.92 -30.98 -10.84
N GLY A 667 48.46 -30.26 -9.84
CA GLY A 667 47.11 -29.81 -9.74
C GLY A 667 47.00 -28.56 -8.90
N ASP A 668 45.96 -27.78 -9.12
CA ASP A 668 45.64 -26.60 -8.31
C ASP A 668 44.15 -26.46 -8.02
N PHE A 669 43.87 -25.91 -6.87
CA PHE A 669 42.59 -25.39 -6.49
C PHE A 669 42.53 -23.90 -6.76
N ALA A 670 41.45 -23.46 -7.45
CA ALA A 670 41.24 -22.08 -7.82
C ALA A 670 39.97 -21.56 -7.17
N TYR A 671 40.03 -20.36 -6.62
CA TYR A 671 38.88 -19.56 -6.21
C TYR A 671 38.85 -18.24 -6.99
N ALA A 672 37.69 -17.85 -7.47
CA ALA A 672 37.50 -16.56 -8.12
C ALA A 672 36.26 -15.85 -7.61
N GLU A 673 36.42 -14.57 -7.33
CA GLU A 673 35.32 -13.63 -7.08
C GLU A 673 35.25 -12.62 -8.23
N ASN A 674 34.04 -12.44 -8.81
CA ASN A 674 33.83 -11.52 -9.92
C ASN A 674 32.75 -10.55 -9.54
N ARG A 675 33.03 -9.26 -9.65
CA ARG A 675 32.09 -8.16 -9.45
C ARG A 675 31.80 -7.53 -10.80
N GLN A 676 30.48 -7.47 -11.14
CA GLN A 676 30.00 -7.05 -12.44
C GLN A 676 29.08 -5.85 -12.29
N LYS A 677 29.20 -4.87 -13.20
CA LYS A 677 28.29 -3.74 -13.25
C LYS A 677 28.19 -3.15 -14.65
N MET A 678 27.03 -2.65 -14.99
CA MET A 678 26.81 -1.90 -16.23
C MET A 678 27.31 -0.46 -16.09
N GLU A 679 27.60 0.21 -17.21
CA GLU A 679 28.10 1.60 -17.18
C GLU A 679 27.10 2.60 -16.61
N GLN A 680 25.81 2.37 -16.81
CA GLN A 680 24.71 3.20 -16.31
C GLN A 680 24.15 2.73 -14.96
N GLU A 681 24.83 1.84 -14.23
CA GLU A 681 24.44 1.25 -12.95
C GLU A 681 23.06 0.55 -12.92
N VAL A 682 22.52 0.19 -14.08
CA VAL A 682 21.22 -0.49 -14.22
C VAL A 682 21.20 -1.81 -13.45
N PHE A 683 22.31 -2.51 -13.38
CA PHE A 683 22.42 -3.77 -12.63
C PHE A 683 23.77 -3.95 -11.93
N LYS A 684 23.78 -4.84 -10.94
CA LYS A 684 24.97 -5.37 -10.26
C LYS A 684 24.93 -6.88 -10.31
N GLY A 685 26.09 -7.49 -10.65
CA GLY A 685 26.28 -8.92 -10.62
C GLY A 685 27.45 -9.27 -9.70
N ASN A 686 27.35 -10.43 -9.06
CA ASN A 686 28.45 -11.02 -8.28
C ASN A 686 28.50 -12.51 -8.55
N SER A 687 29.68 -13.05 -8.88
CA SER A 687 29.84 -14.49 -9.03
C SER A 687 31.03 -15.01 -8.27
N HIS A 688 30.87 -16.20 -7.73
CA HIS A 688 31.92 -16.98 -7.07
C HIS A 688 32.16 -18.26 -7.86
N ALA A 689 33.41 -18.54 -8.18
CA ALA A 689 33.78 -19.74 -8.89
C ALA A 689 34.85 -20.53 -8.10
N TYR A 690 34.61 -21.82 -7.97
CA TYR A 690 35.53 -22.77 -7.42
C TYR A 690 36.04 -23.69 -8.55
N GLY A 691 37.32 -23.99 -8.58
CA GLY A 691 37.91 -24.79 -9.64
C GLY A 691 38.97 -25.76 -9.15
N LEU A 692 39.09 -26.84 -9.89
CA LEU A 692 40.18 -27.78 -9.78
C LEU A 692 40.79 -27.96 -11.17
N ASP A 693 42.11 -27.79 -11.27
CA ASP A 693 42.91 -28.05 -12.46
C ASP A 693 43.86 -29.18 -12.20
N LEU A 694 43.94 -30.17 -13.12
CA LEU A 694 44.96 -31.18 -13.17
C LEU A 694 45.80 -30.99 -14.44
N TYR A 695 47.09 -31.02 -14.34
CA TYR A 695 47.97 -30.80 -15.47
C TYR A 695 49.17 -31.72 -15.53
N ALA A 696 49.61 -31.94 -16.76
CA ALA A 696 50.86 -32.67 -17.07
C ALA A 696 51.65 -31.89 -18.12
N THR A 697 52.96 -31.70 -17.91
CA THR A 697 53.87 -31.09 -18.86
C THR A 697 54.93 -32.09 -19.28
N TYR A 698 55.08 -32.34 -20.57
CA TYR A 698 56.22 -33.07 -21.15
C TYR A 698 57.29 -32.07 -21.58
N ARG A 699 58.55 -32.33 -21.24
CA ARG A 699 59.71 -31.51 -21.57
C ARG A 699 60.70 -32.35 -22.35
N ALA A 700 60.97 -31.91 -23.59
CA ALA A 700 61.99 -32.57 -24.44
C ALA A 700 63.34 -31.88 -24.31
N ASP A 701 64.46 -32.64 -24.45
CA ASP A 701 65.80 -32.14 -24.34
C ASP A 701 66.15 -31.03 -25.35
N ASN A 702 65.39 -30.98 -26.49
CA ASN A 702 65.61 -29.98 -27.52
C ASN A 702 64.89 -28.67 -27.25
N GLY A 703 64.33 -28.44 -26.05
CA GLY A 703 63.59 -27.26 -25.63
C GLY A 703 62.09 -27.29 -26.03
N GLY A 704 61.64 -28.38 -26.67
CA GLY A 704 60.21 -28.59 -26.96
C GLY A 704 59.40 -28.94 -25.70
N TYR A 705 58.09 -28.61 -25.68
CA TYR A 705 57.20 -28.99 -24.59
C TYR A 705 55.77 -29.19 -25.06
N ALA A 706 55.03 -29.94 -24.28
CA ALA A 706 53.61 -30.10 -24.43
C ALA A 706 52.94 -30.04 -23.04
N ASP A 707 52.00 -29.15 -22.86
CA ASP A 707 51.20 -28.97 -21.63
C ASP A 707 49.78 -29.50 -21.87
N PHE A 708 49.28 -30.35 -20.98
CA PHE A 708 47.95 -30.91 -20.96
C PHE A 708 47.26 -30.41 -19.68
N VAL A 709 46.05 -29.88 -19.77
CA VAL A 709 45.26 -29.42 -18.64
C VAL A 709 43.87 -29.95 -18.73
N VAL A 710 43.30 -30.48 -17.63
CA VAL A 710 41.88 -30.80 -17.47
C VAL A 710 41.37 -30.03 -16.27
N SER A 711 40.20 -29.44 -16.43
CA SER A 711 39.62 -28.49 -15.48
C SER A 711 38.19 -28.80 -15.15
N GLY A 712 37.81 -28.67 -13.88
CA GLY A 712 36.42 -28.60 -13.41
C GLY A 712 36.14 -27.27 -12.74
N ARG A 713 34.99 -26.68 -12.99
CA ARG A 713 34.57 -25.39 -12.41
C ARG A 713 33.13 -25.47 -11.90
N ARG A 714 32.88 -24.87 -10.73
CA ARG A 714 31.51 -24.64 -10.21
C ARG A 714 31.32 -23.17 -9.95
N ASN A 715 30.31 -22.57 -10.58
CA ASN A 715 30.00 -21.15 -10.50
C ASN A 715 28.68 -20.93 -9.79
N HIS A 716 28.62 -19.85 -9.01
CA HIS A 716 27.41 -19.33 -8.41
C HIS A 716 27.29 -17.86 -8.78
N GLN A 717 26.28 -17.53 -9.58
CA GLN A 717 26.02 -16.18 -10.07
C GLN A 717 24.83 -15.59 -9.32
N HIS A 718 24.96 -14.34 -8.88
CA HIS A 718 23.91 -13.49 -8.37
C HIS A 718 23.78 -12.26 -9.26
N LEU A 719 22.56 -11.81 -9.48
CA LEU A 719 22.27 -10.56 -10.15
C LEU A 719 21.22 -9.76 -9.39
N THR A 720 21.34 -8.45 -9.43
CA THR A 720 20.38 -7.50 -8.87
C THR A 720 20.20 -6.34 -9.82
N THR A 721 18.96 -5.91 -9.98
CA THR A 721 18.59 -4.71 -10.76
C THR A 721 17.44 -3.99 -10.09
N VAL A 722 17.14 -2.78 -10.57
CA VAL A 722 16.00 -1.98 -10.14
C VAL A 722 15.22 -1.58 -11.38
N MET A 723 13.92 -1.84 -11.38
CA MET A 723 13.02 -1.45 -12.44
C MET A 723 12.75 0.06 -12.39
N LEU A 724 12.18 0.65 -13.43
CA LEU A 724 11.92 2.09 -13.52
C LEU A 724 10.94 2.59 -12.45
N ASP A 725 10.02 1.74 -12.01
CA ASP A 725 9.11 2.01 -10.89
C ASP A 725 9.73 1.85 -9.49
N GLY A 726 11.04 1.56 -9.42
CA GLY A 726 11.78 1.37 -8.17
C GLY A 726 11.73 -0.05 -7.60
N VAL A 727 11.03 -0.99 -8.22
CA VAL A 727 10.98 -2.39 -7.77
C VAL A 727 12.34 -3.05 -7.90
N GLY A 728 12.86 -3.57 -6.79
CA GLY A 728 14.12 -4.31 -6.75
C GLY A 728 13.95 -5.75 -7.23
N VAL A 729 14.74 -6.18 -8.22
CA VAL A 729 14.70 -7.52 -8.81
C VAL A 729 16.00 -8.26 -8.51
N LYS A 730 15.88 -9.55 -8.14
CA LYS A 730 16.98 -10.43 -7.79
C LYS A 730 16.89 -11.74 -8.55
N GLY A 731 18.04 -12.31 -8.90
CA GLY A 731 18.15 -13.64 -9.48
C GLY A 731 19.45 -14.33 -9.10
N SER A 732 19.45 -15.65 -9.11
CA SER A 732 20.67 -16.44 -8.88
C SER A 732 20.59 -17.80 -9.55
N TYR A 733 21.74 -18.29 -10.00
CA TYR A 733 21.86 -19.64 -10.55
C TYR A 733 23.22 -20.24 -10.24
N ARG A 734 23.33 -21.57 -10.33
CA ARG A 734 24.56 -22.33 -10.17
C ARG A 734 24.76 -23.26 -11.34
N ASN A 735 25.95 -23.26 -11.91
CA ASN A 735 26.29 -24.16 -13.01
C ASN A 735 27.67 -24.79 -12.83
N THR A 736 27.91 -25.84 -13.62
CA THR A 736 29.16 -26.57 -13.61
C THR A 736 29.74 -26.53 -15.03
N GLY A 737 31.06 -26.24 -15.10
CA GLY A 737 31.81 -26.24 -16.33
C GLY A 737 32.99 -27.19 -16.25
N TYR A 738 33.38 -27.70 -17.37
CA TYR A 738 34.59 -28.54 -17.52
C TYR A 738 35.32 -28.15 -18.78
N GLY A 739 36.64 -28.36 -18.75
CA GLY A 739 37.48 -27.98 -19.87
C GLY A 739 38.72 -28.85 -19.99
N ALA A 740 39.29 -28.86 -21.18
CA ALA A 740 40.55 -29.47 -21.47
C ALA A 740 41.35 -28.57 -22.41
N SER A 741 42.67 -28.55 -22.25
CA SER A 741 43.55 -27.83 -23.16
C SER A 741 44.86 -28.58 -23.43
N ILE A 742 45.39 -28.36 -24.61
CA ILE A 742 46.73 -28.76 -25.01
C ILE A 742 47.48 -27.52 -25.51
N GLU A 743 48.70 -27.33 -25.04
CA GLU A 743 49.62 -26.30 -25.54
C GLU A 743 50.91 -26.96 -25.95
N VAL A 744 51.44 -26.61 -27.09
CA VAL A 744 52.77 -27.04 -27.55
C VAL A 744 53.63 -25.81 -27.84
N GLY A 745 54.90 -25.93 -27.56
CA GLY A 745 55.85 -24.85 -27.85
C GLY A 745 57.29 -25.33 -27.80
N ARG A 746 58.17 -24.44 -28.18
CA ARG A 746 59.63 -24.73 -28.14
C ARG A 746 60.41 -23.49 -27.74
N LEU A 747 61.28 -23.65 -26.73
CA LEU A 747 62.22 -22.62 -26.34
C LEU A 747 63.45 -22.75 -27.18
N MET A 748 63.80 -21.77 -28.01
CA MET A 748 64.94 -21.74 -28.91
C MET A 748 65.80 -20.57 -28.53
N THR A 749 67.18 -20.86 -28.36
CA THR A 749 68.15 -19.81 -28.17
C THR A 749 68.50 -19.22 -29.56
N VAL A 750 68.21 -17.95 -29.76
CA VAL A 750 68.49 -17.21 -30.99
C VAL A 750 69.91 -16.69 -31.03
N SER A 751 70.47 -16.31 -29.85
CA SER A 751 71.85 -15.85 -29.68
C SER A 751 72.36 -16.23 -28.30
N GLU A 752 73.31 -17.14 -28.24
CA GLU A 752 73.92 -17.50 -27.01
C GLU A 752 74.75 -16.35 -26.41
N LYS A 753 75.47 -15.59 -27.27
CA LYS A 753 76.27 -14.43 -26.87
C LYS A 753 75.42 -13.31 -26.17
N HIS A 754 74.22 -13.13 -26.58
CA HIS A 754 73.40 -12.09 -26.05
C HIS A 754 72.24 -12.60 -25.18
N ALA A 755 72.21 -13.95 -24.92
CA ALA A 755 71.12 -14.62 -24.18
C ALA A 755 69.73 -14.28 -24.67
N VAL A 756 69.49 -14.18 -25.98
CA VAL A 756 68.22 -13.91 -26.63
C VAL A 756 67.51 -15.20 -26.98
N PHE A 757 66.29 -15.35 -26.66
CA PHE A 757 65.45 -16.52 -26.96
C PHE A 757 64.17 -16.15 -27.72
N LEU A 758 63.68 -17.13 -28.47
CA LEU A 758 62.38 -17.16 -29.12
C LEU A 758 61.58 -18.38 -28.63
N GLU A 759 60.34 -18.21 -28.24
CA GLU A 759 59.49 -19.31 -27.79
C GLU A 759 58.13 -19.26 -28.54
N PRO A 760 58.00 -19.85 -29.75
CA PRO A 760 56.77 -20.03 -30.45
C PRO A 760 55.85 -20.99 -29.67
N GLN A 761 54.53 -20.72 -29.71
CA GLN A 761 53.51 -21.46 -28.96
C GLN A 761 52.24 -21.61 -29.78
N ALA A 762 51.58 -22.75 -29.64
CA ALA A 762 50.20 -22.98 -30.13
C ALA A 762 49.40 -23.70 -29.04
N GLN A 763 48.16 -23.29 -28.86
CA GLN A 763 47.26 -23.87 -27.84
C GLN A 763 45.89 -24.10 -28.44
N LEU A 764 45.26 -25.21 -28.08
CA LEU A 764 43.85 -25.52 -28.32
C LEU A 764 43.20 -25.79 -26.97
N ALA A 765 42.09 -25.16 -26.71
CA ALA A 765 41.36 -25.26 -25.44
C ALA A 765 39.86 -25.45 -25.70
N TYR A 766 39.27 -26.52 -25.19
CA TYR A 766 37.85 -26.81 -25.16
C TYR A 766 37.31 -26.48 -23.78
N PHE A 767 36.10 -25.87 -23.76
CA PHE A 767 35.36 -25.57 -22.53
C PHE A 767 33.86 -25.68 -22.74
N ALA A 768 33.20 -26.39 -21.83
CA ALA A 768 31.74 -26.52 -21.81
C ALA A 768 31.18 -26.17 -20.44
N VAL A 769 29.98 -25.54 -20.41
CA VAL A 769 29.23 -25.19 -19.21
C VAL A 769 27.82 -25.65 -19.37
N GLN A 770 27.25 -26.32 -18.36
CA GLN A 770 25.84 -26.67 -18.33
C GLN A 770 25.00 -25.42 -18.09
N GLY A 771 24.00 -25.21 -18.95
CA GLY A 771 22.97 -24.21 -18.76
C GLY A 771 22.09 -24.53 -17.55
N LYS A 772 21.40 -23.53 -17.03
CA LYS A 772 20.44 -23.66 -15.91
C LYS A 772 19.22 -22.79 -16.14
N ASP A 773 18.08 -23.36 -15.80
CA ASP A 773 16.82 -22.62 -15.73
C ASP A 773 16.67 -21.98 -14.36
N PHE A 774 16.18 -20.74 -14.33
CA PHE A 774 15.87 -20.00 -13.12
C PHE A 774 14.86 -18.91 -13.39
N VAL A 775 14.26 -18.38 -12.33
CA VAL A 775 13.27 -17.30 -12.39
C VAL A 775 13.76 -16.16 -11.52
N LEU A 776 13.58 -14.94 -11.98
CA LEU A 776 13.85 -13.73 -11.20
C LEU A 776 12.72 -13.47 -10.19
N SER A 777 12.99 -12.66 -9.18
CA SER A 777 12.01 -12.34 -8.13
C SER A 777 10.76 -11.59 -8.64
N ASN A 778 10.79 -11.01 -9.83
CA ASN A 778 9.65 -10.39 -10.50
C ASN A 778 8.87 -11.34 -11.43
N GLY A 779 9.28 -12.62 -11.54
CA GLY A 779 8.62 -13.62 -12.39
C GLY A 779 9.31 -13.87 -13.75
N LEU A 780 10.27 -13.04 -14.19
CA LEU A 780 10.95 -13.23 -15.48
C LEU A 780 11.64 -14.60 -15.54
N THR A 781 11.27 -15.42 -16.53
CA THR A 781 11.80 -16.77 -16.70
C THR A 781 13.04 -16.78 -17.59
N VAL A 782 14.06 -17.55 -17.21
CA VAL A 782 15.32 -17.64 -17.93
C VAL A 782 15.72 -19.11 -18.11
N ARG A 783 15.91 -19.54 -19.35
CA ARG A 783 16.40 -20.89 -19.68
C ARG A 783 17.71 -20.77 -20.45
N GLN A 784 18.83 -21.11 -19.80
CA GLN A 784 20.15 -21.09 -20.43
C GLN A 784 20.36 -22.38 -21.20
N LYS A 785 20.83 -22.28 -22.47
CA LYS A 785 21.37 -23.41 -23.21
C LYS A 785 22.81 -23.71 -22.76
N ASP A 786 23.23 -24.96 -22.92
CA ASP A 786 24.61 -25.33 -22.69
C ASP A 786 25.55 -24.49 -23.55
N TYR A 787 26.65 -24.06 -22.94
CA TYR A 787 27.71 -23.35 -23.65
C TYR A 787 28.85 -24.30 -23.98
N GLU A 788 29.34 -24.24 -25.19
CA GLU A 788 30.50 -24.96 -25.66
C GLU A 788 31.40 -24.05 -26.48
N SER A 789 32.72 -24.16 -26.29
CA SER A 789 33.68 -23.40 -27.09
C SER A 789 34.97 -24.17 -27.32
N LEU A 790 35.51 -24.00 -28.50
CA LEU A 790 36.88 -24.43 -28.87
C LEU A 790 37.69 -23.17 -29.21
N THR A 791 38.67 -22.84 -28.41
CA THR A 791 39.52 -21.67 -28.58
C THR A 791 40.90 -22.07 -29.08
N GLY A 792 41.37 -21.47 -30.17
CA GLY A 792 42.72 -21.56 -30.66
C GLY A 792 43.58 -20.36 -30.28
N ARG A 793 44.84 -20.55 -30.00
CA ARG A 793 45.83 -19.50 -29.77
C ARG A 793 47.17 -19.86 -30.45
N ILE A 794 47.70 -18.88 -31.16
CA ILE A 794 49.03 -18.97 -31.78
C ILE A 794 49.78 -17.69 -31.41
N GLY A 795 51.03 -17.82 -30.98
CA GLY A 795 51.86 -16.66 -30.58
C GLY A 795 53.25 -17.07 -30.16
N GLY A 796 53.97 -16.16 -29.57
CA GLY A 796 55.30 -16.47 -29.03
C GLY A 796 55.91 -15.37 -28.20
N PHE A 797 56.99 -15.67 -27.56
CA PHE A 797 57.83 -14.75 -26.80
C PHE A 797 59.16 -14.53 -27.49
N LEU A 798 59.59 -13.27 -27.56
CA LEU A 798 60.96 -12.88 -27.91
C LEU A 798 61.53 -12.14 -26.70
N GLY A 799 62.61 -12.66 -26.12
CA GLY A 799 63.13 -12.13 -24.86
C GLY A 799 64.64 -12.28 -24.70
N LYS A 800 65.10 -11.59 -23.66
CA LYS A 800 66.52 -11.61 -23.25
C LYS A 800 66.64 -11.98 -21.77
N ILE A 801 67.58 -12.86 -21.47
CA ILE A 801 67.88 -13.24 -20.09
C ILE A 801 69.17 -12.49 -19.65
N PHE A 802 69.07 -11.88 -18.46
CA PHE A 802 70.22 -11.22 -17.80
C PHE A 802 70.62 -12.03 -16.58
N THR A 803 71.78 -12.47 -16.55
CA THR A 803 72.35 -13.25 -15.41
C THR A 803 73.55 -12.51 -14.76
N SER A 804 73.46 -12.25 -13.46
CA SER A 804 74.56 -11.68 -12.70
C SER A 804 75.41 -12.85 -12.07
N GLN A 805 76.61 -13.02 -12.52
CA GLN A 805 77.45 -14.07 -11.98
C GLN A 805 77.84 -13.84 -10.51
N GLU A 806 77.96 -12.60 -10.04
CA GLU A 806 78.33 -12.25 -8.66
C GLU A 806 77.17 -12.44 -7.65
N THR A 807 75.90 -12.28 -8.03
CA THR A 807 74.81 -12.30 -7.07
C THR A 807 73.85 -13.49 -7.24
N GLY A 808 74.04 -14.34 -8.21
CA GLY A 808 73.20 -15.45 -8.56
C GLY A 808 71.79 -14.99 -8.93
N ARG A 809 71.60 -13.68 -9.28
CA ARG A 809 70.32 -13.11 -9.70
C ARG A 809 70.12 -13.26 -11.19
N PHE A 810 68.95 -13.60 -11.60
CA PHE A 810 68.60 -13.60 -12.99
C PHE A 810 67.46 -12.69 -13.26
N GLY A 811 67.44 -11.97 -14.39
CA GLY A 811 66.33 -11.17 -14.88
C GLY A 811 65.96 -11.59 -16.29
N GLU A 812 64.69 -11.54 -16.60
CA GLU A 812 64.20 -11.79 -17.94
C GLU A 812 63.29 -10.64 -18.35
N VAL A 813 63.49 -10.13 -19.58
CA VAL A 813 62.55 -9.22 -20.26
C VAL A 813 62.17 -9.87 -21.57
N ALA A 814 60.89 -10.04 -21.81
CA ALA A 814 60.36 -10.63 -23.03
C ALA A 814 59.13 -9.88 -23.50
N LEU A 815 59.04 -9.68 -24.81
CA LEU A 815 57.83 -9.24 -25.51
C LEU A 815 57.07 -10.49 -25.97
N HIS A 816 55.78 -10.47 -25.86
CA HIS A 816 54.92 -11.52 -26.41
C HIS A 816 53.87 -10.94 -27.29
N ALA A 817 53.55 -11.61 -28.39
CA ALA A 817 52.44 -11.27 -29.30
C ALA A 817 51.80 -12.53 -29.88
N GLY A 818 50.57 -12.41 -30.27
CA GLY A 818 49.88 -13.56 -30.87
C GLY A 818 48.43 -13.25 -31.22
N TRP A 819 47.84 -14.26 -31.82
CA TRP A 819 46.42 -14.31 -32.14
C TRP A 819 45.74 -15.34 -31.24
N LYS A 820 44.50 -15.03 -30.84
CA LYS A 820 43.59 -15.90 -30.08
C LYS A 820 42.16 -15.71 -30.59
N GLY A 821 41.50 -16.82 -30.88
CA GLY A 821 40.11 -16.76 -31.38
C GLY A 821 39.31 -18.01 -31.05
N ASN A 822 38.01 -17.90 -31.08
CA ASN A 822 37.12 -19.04 -31.00
C ASN A 822 36.99 -19.66 -32.38
N LEU A 823 37.41 -20.93 -32.51
CA LEU A 823 37.21 -21.76 -33.72
C LEU A 823 35.77 -22.23 -33.80
N PHE A 824 35.13 -22.40 -32.65
CA PHE A 824 33.78 -22.80 -32.47
C PHE A 824 33.24 -22.24 -31.13
N ALA A 825 32.01 -21.76 -31.09
CA ALA A 825 31.28 -21.42 -29.87
C ALA A 825 29.78 -21.50 -30.05
N ARG A 826 29.09 -22.09 -29.08
CA ARG A 826 27.62 -22.09 -28.99
C ARG A 826 27.24 -21.41 -27.66
N ASN A 827 26.34 -20.46 -27.74
CA ASN A 827 25.82 -19.73 -26.59
C ASN A 827 24.36 -19.31 -26.86
N GLY A 828 23.48 -19.54 -25.91
CA GLY A 828 22.08 -19.19 -26.08
C GLY A 828 21.34 -19.10 -24.75
N VAL A 829 20.31 -18.28 -24.73
CA VAL A 829 19.37 -18.15 -23.63
C VAL A 829 17.98 -17.93 -24.19
N THR A 830 16.97 -18.43 -23.51
CA THR A 830 15.57 -18.12 -23.76
C THR A 830 15.03 -17.36 -22.56
N VAL A 831 14.47 -16.19 -22.79
CA VAL A 831 13.88 -15.33 -21.76
C VAL A 831 12.42 -15.12 -22.10
N ASN A 832 11.51 -15.51 -21.22
CA ASN A 832 10.07 -15.51 -21.48
C ASN A 832 9.71 -16.08 -22.88
N ASP A 833 10.27 -17.28 -23.20
CA ASP A 833 10.09 -17.99 -24.48
C ASP A 833 10.71 -17.30 -25.72
N VAL A 834 11.30 -16.12 -25.59
CA VAL A 834 12.04 -15.45 -26.66
C VAL A 834 13.49 -15.94 -26.68
N PRO A 835 13.97 -16.59 -27.77
CA PRO A 835 15.33 -17.12 -27.84
C PRO A 835 16.33 -16.04 -28.25
N PHE A 836 17.45 -15.99 -27.55
CA PHE A 836 18.63 -15.19 -27.86
C PHE A 836 19.83 -16.08 -28.10
N SER A 837 20.61 -15.76 -29.11
CA SER A 837 21.84 -16.49 -29.41
C SER A 837 22.92 -15.52 -29.85
N ASP A 838 24.14 -15.80 -29.43
CA ASP A 838 25.30 -15.01 -29.80
C ASP A 838 26.31 -15.88 -30.57
N ARG A 839 26.72 -15.42 -31.76
CA ARG A 839 27.77 -16.06 -32.56
C ARG A 839 29.12 -15.45 -32.12
N LEU A 840 29.68 -15.95 -31.04
CA LEU A 840 30.91 -15.47 -30.44
C LEU A 840 32.18 -15.96 -31.22
N LEU A 841 32.34 -15.58 -32.45
CA LEU A 841 33.60 -15.71 -33.15
C LEU A 841 34.44 -14.46 -32.84
N HIS A 842 35.05 -14.39 -31.65
CA HIS A 842 35.92 -13.29 -31.27
C HIS A 842 37.36 -13.61 -31.64
N ASN A 843 37.89 -12.93 -32.60
CA ASN A 843 39.30 -12.93 -32.95
C ASN A 843 39.99 -11.77 -32.23
N ARG A 844 41.09 -12.02 -31.54
CA ARG A 844 41.83 -10.98 -30.83
C ARG A 844 43.31 -11.12 -31.11
N PHE A 845 43.95 -10.02 -31.47
CA PHE A 845 45.41 -9.92 -31.35
C PHE A 845 45.74 -9.44 -29.93
N TYR A 846 46.76 -10.03 -29.37
CA TYR A 846 47.26 -9.64 -28.05
C TYR A 846 48.77 -9.40 -28.13
N TYR A 847 49.25 -8.45 -27.33
CA TYR A 847 50.66 -8.20 -27.12
C TYR A 847 50.88 -7.80 -25.66
N GLY A 848 52.13 -7.93 -25.18
CA GLY A 848 52.46 -7.54 -23.85
C GLY A 848 53.95 -7.78 -23.56
N GLU A 849 54.36 -7.34 -22.40
CA GLU A 849 55.71 -7.53 -21.91
C GLU A 849 55.70 -8.45 -20.67
N ARG A 850 56.73 -9.24 -20.55
CA ARG A 850 57.01 -10.10 -19.40
C ARG A 850 58.33 -9.68 -18.81
N ILE A 851 58.31 -9.24 -17.55
CA ILE A 851 59.51 -8.91 -16.77
C ILE A 851 59.58 -9.89 -15.59
N ARG A 852 60.67 -10.65 -15.49
CA ARG A 852 60.90 -11.52 -14.36
C ARG A 852 62.19 -11.10 -13.64
N HIS A 853 62.13 -11.15 -12.31
CA HIS A 853 63.28 -10.96 -11.46
C HIS A 853 63.28 -12.06 -10.39
N ALA A 854 64.30 -12.88 -10.35
CA ALA A 854 64.37 -13.93 -9.36
C ALA A 854 65.74 -13.89 -8.64
N ARG A 855 65.72 -14.12 -7.34
CA ARG A 855 66.84 -14.36 -6.50
C ARG A 855 66.79 -15.83 -6.07
N ARG A 856 67.84 -16.56 -6.16
CA ARG A 856 67.96 -17.94 -5.58
C ARG A 856 67.82 -17.78 -4.06
N VAL A 857 66.61 -17.87 -3.52
CA VAL A 857 66.35 -17.99 -2.10
C VAL A 857 65.31 -19.11 -1.96
N PRO A 858 65.58 -20.12 -1.10
CA PRO A 858 64.52 -21.12 -0.85
C PRO A 858 63.41 -20.52 -0.08
N CYS A 859 62.23 -20.76 -0.59
CA CYS A 859 60.92 -20.59 0.06
C CYS A 859 60.58 -19.22 0.67
N VAL A 860 60.02 -18.28 -0.09
CA VAL A 860 59.18 -17.16 0.44
C VAL A 860 58.23 -16.70 -0.65
N LEU A 861 57.00 -16.36 -0.25
CA LEU A 861 55.89 -15.77 -1.03
C LEU A 861 56.38 -14.82 -2.13
N ARG A 862 56.22 -15.15 -3.42
CA ARG A 862 56.51 -14.26 -4.54
C ARG A 862 55.26 -13.54 -4.98
N LEU A 863 55.12 -12.23 -4.67
CA LEU A 863 54.19 -11.33 -5.33
C LEU A 863 54.73 -10.92 -6.70
N CYS A 864 54.24 -11.52 -7.77
CA CYS A 864 54.55 -11.10 -9.13
C CYS A 864 53.54 -10.00 -9.55
N ARG A 865 54.04 -8.77 -9.71
CA ARG A 865 53.27 -7.68 -10.37
C ARG A 865 53.46 -7.82 -11.88
N ALA A 866 52.51 -8.42 -12.56
CA ALA A 866 52.43 -8.39 -14.02
C ALA A 866 51.55 -7.17 -14.43
N ARG A 867 52.14 -6.24 -15.14
CA ARG A 867 51.41 -5.13 -15.78
C ARG A 867 51.22 -5.53 -17.25
N GLU A 868 50.07 -6.13 -17.54
CA GLU A 868 49.58 -6.26 -18.93
C GLU A 868 48.78 -5.04 -19.34
N ARG A 869 49.32 -4.24 -20.23
CA ARG A 869 48.50 -3.28 -20.99
C ARG A 869 47.91 -4.04 -22.19
N ALA A 870 46.67 -4.42 -22.09
CA ALA A 870 45.94 -4.96 -23.23
C ALA A 870 45.48 -3.78 -24.11
N GLY A 871 46.15 -3.55 -25.21
CA GLY A 871 45.67 -2.74 -26.31
C GLY A 871 44.75 -3.61 -27.16
N VAL A 872 43.49 -3.29 -27.26
CA VAL A 872 42.56 -3.91 -28.20
C VAL A 872 42.59 -3.10 -29.47
N CYS A 873 43.18 -3.61 -30.55
CA CYS A 873 42.89 -3.18 -31.92
C CYS A 873 41.76 -4.06 -32.42
N GLN A 874 40.56 -3.48 -32.58
CA GLN A 874 39.49 -4.07 -33.37
C GLN A 874 39.87 -3.88 -34.84
N SER A 875 39.95 -4.95 -35.57
CA SER A 875 39.82 -4.94 -37.03
C SER A 875 38.80 -6.01 -37.45
N VAL A 876 37.70 -5.52 -38.03
CA VAL A 876 36.73 -6.12 -38.95
C VAL A 876 36.53 -7.61 -38.95
#